data_5d650d6c3fafb3e51e74ebae6229267a
#
_entry.id   5d650d6c3fafb3e51e74ebae6229267a
#
_cell.length_a   1.000
_cell.length_b   1.000
_cell.length_c   1.000
_cell.angle_alpha   90.00
_cell.angle_beta   90.00
_cell.angle_gamma   90.00
#
_symmetry.space_group_name_H-M   'P 1'
#
loop_
_entity.id
_entity.type
_entity.pdbx_description
1 polymer ?
#
loop_
_entity_poly.entity_id
_entity_poly.type
_entity_poly.pdbx_seq_one_letter_code
_entity_poly.pdbx_strand_id
1 'polypeptide(L)'
;MKKLCLMRIIVFGILWFVTGCQGIFSPAPDEQEIRLRNAIRIHPVHELGYVRLAQYLKTQGRYSKTFSVLRTGQQHIPDSIALIRMEGGLFQGLGQYRESQEYYTEQITKHPDEPLLFLDRAQLYLRLEKQQLALNDARKALSLKPDLFEALYLIGVILDRRTASNVPDQSEQALDALIAASKINGRNPDLWLRISTLWERRGETHQARLAMLRAVELSPESKLYLRRYADLQEKELDLTSHKYSDEISESLHQTLQHMLKLFPDDIWVHAHMGNLAWTQEKFVLAETHLLRALESKSPYPWANFRLGMVYFSQKKWESALQAFEEGLKSDPKNDWAILQTGHALEMLGKNEEAITRYERLMEKGPDDLVVVNRLNQLYWNEFLFEKGEEVLLRGMEKFPAETELIEKLLAYYESNRLFEKASKIILGFIEAKPDNSAALAKLGFYEKNLKHPEKALYWFKKALSSSPDFEWAHVQQIGILLNTEREDEAENALNDFLKLKPNSEWALLELSQLKLKQEHFSEAEELLEQNLAKYQDSAGILQTQGRLYELQKRWKEAENIFKKLLTIRPKNSLLLTHLGFSQWKLKKTEEARQNITHALYENPGSLWAWNLYLLLLPEAQQRRWIGDHFKMLLPVLGALASKRTEEAWQEITTVRTDPFTRQVLKNMHYLLEEAPQEIKMDPQDMTSKQLSPWINEQWGYFHEMLGNRELAARHFETVLEALPDNAWIHARLGWVYERLENLEKSKQHYSLFLQKHPQAFDVSFRLANVYTLTGNEAKTIELYELIAAHRPKHDLVLNNLAWLYLTAQDSQVRNLEKGMELALKSVELNPTIDSLDTLAEAYFQSGDRIKALETIHKAAREVDYPPNRHSYLRKQLLRFRKGEQDSSPPALT
;
A
#
# COMPACT_ATOMS: atom_id res chain seq x y z
N MET A 1 25.78 55.65 32.36
CA MET A 1 27.12 55.12 32.01
C MET A 1 28.34 55.93 32.46
N LYS A 2 28.22 57.18 32.93
CA LYS A 2 29.39 57.97 33.42
C LYS A 2 29.69 57.81 34.93
N LYS A 3 28.81 57.21 35.74
CA LYS A 3 29.07 56.94 37.17
C LYS A 3 29.67 55.55 37.46
N LEU A 4 29.60 54.56 36.48
CA LEU A 4 30.23 53.24 36.61
C LEU A 4 31.71 53.22 36.24
N CYS A 5 32.20 54.20 35.45
CA CYS A 5 33.64 54.30 35.08
C CYS A 5 34.52 54.87 36.20
N LEU A 6 33.95 55.77 37.05
CA LEU A 6 34.73 56.37 38.17
C LEU A 6 34.96 55.39 39.30
N MET A 7 34.02 54.50 39.55
CA MET A 7 34.13 53.48 40.63
C MET A 7 35.14 52.35 40.27
N ARG A 8 35.35 52.08 38.99
CA ARG A 8 36.36 51.08 38.55
C ARG A 8 37.80 51.60 38.62
N ILE A 9 38.01 52.88 38.44
CA ILE A 9 39.35 53.50 38.52
C ILE A 9 39.82 53.59 39.98
N ILE A 10 38.89 53.83 40.94
CA ILE A 10 39.24 53.90 42.36
C ILE A 10 39.54 52.52 42.95
N VAL A 11 38.80 51.46 42.52
CA VAL A 11 39.02 50.07 42.96
C VAL A 11 40.33 49.50 42.38
N PHE A 12 40.70 49.84 41.13
CA PHE A 12 41.98 49.44 40.55
C PHE A 12 43.19 50.16 41.11
N GLY A 13 43.05 51.48 41.54
CA GLY A 13 44.08 52.22 42.19
C GLY A 13 44.39 51.76 43.63
N ILE A 14 43.39 51.28 44.36
CA ILE A 14 43.59 50.74 45.72
C ILE A 14 44.11 49.30 45.66
N LEU A 15 43.75 48.48 44.64
CA LEU A 15 44.37 47.15 44.44
C LEU A 15 45.81 47.21 44.02
N TRP A 16 46.23 48.27 43.31
CA TRP A 16 47.67 48.42 42.90
C TRP A 16 48.56 48.90 44.07
N PHE A 17 48.01 49.62 45.07
CA PHE A 17 48.75 50.04 46.27
C PHE A 17 48.87 48.92 47.31
N VAL A 18 47.94 47.99 47.34
CA VAL A 18 47.97 46.81 48.20
C VAL A 18 48.87 45.66 47.66
N THR A 19 49.00 45.52 46.31
CA THR A 19 49.86 44.52 45.67
C THR A 19 51.35 44.98 45.49
N GLY A 20 51.61 46.27 45.56
CA GLY A 20 52.97 46.83 45.41
C GLY A 20 53.87 46.70 46.62
N CYS A 21 53.32 46.46 47.81
CA CYS A 21 54.10 46.34 49.05
C CYS A 21 54.27 44.88 49.60
N GLN A 22 53.80 43.87 48.82
CA GLN A 22 54.00 42.46 49.28
C GLN A 22 55.37 41.86 48.91
N GLY A 23 56.33 42.67 48.40
CA GLY A 23 57.66 42.20 47.90
C GLY A 23 58.74 42.10 48.96
N ILE A 24 58.53 42.55 50.19
CA ILE A 24 59.66 42.68 51.18
C ILE A 24 59.49 41.95 52.50
N PHE A 25 58.27 41.43 52.82
CA PHE A 25 58.10 40.57 53.95
C PHE A 25 57.72 39.18 53.55
N SER A 26 58.67 38.26 53.46
CA SER A 26 58.29 36.84 53.48
C SER A 26 57.56 36.57 54.77
N PRO A 27 56.32 36.04 54.77
CA PRO A 27 55.68 35.65 55.97
C PRO A 27 56.62 34.79 56.82
N ALA A 28 56.60 34.93 58.07
CA ALA A 28 57.36 34.08 59.01
C ALA A 28 57.04 32.62 58.73
N PRO A 29 58.03 31.71 58.82
CA PRO A 29 57.77 30.27 58.61
C PRO A 29 56.72 29.85 59.66
N ASP A 30 55.68 29.18 59.20
CA ASP A 30 54.75 28.54 60.12
C ASP A 30 55.34 27.33 60.85
N GLU A 31 54.64 26.83 61.85
CA GLU A 31 55.11 25.76 62.68
C GLU A 31 55.48 24.49 61.83
N GLN A 32 54.80 24.26 60.76
CA GLN A 32 55.03 23.12 59.85
C GLN A 32 56.34 23.29 59.04
N GLU A 33 56.62 24.52 58.53
CA GLU A 33 57.86 24.85 57.86
C GLU A 33 59.04 24.67 58.80
N ILE A 34 58.93 25.21 60.05
CA ILE A 34 59.98 25.08 61.09
C ILE A 34 60.25 23.59 61.38
N ARG A 35 59.25 22.76 61.57
CA ARG A 35 59.41 21.32 61.82
C ARG A 35 60.15 20.62 60.66
N LEU A 36 59.77 20.92 59.44
CA LEU A 36 60.39 20.33 58.25
C LEU A 36 61.82 20.78 58.02
N ARG A 37 62.16 22.07 58.34
CA ARG A 37 63.51 22.58 58.30
C ARG A 37 64.39 21.93 59.40
N ASN A 38 63.88 21.75 60.58
CA ASN A 38 64.61 21.06 61.65
C ASN A 38 64.81 19.61 61.34
N ALA A 39 63.91 18.92 60.70
CA ALA A 39 64.12 17.54 60.23
C ALA A 39 65.24 17.44 59.21
N ILE A 40 65.38 18.35 58.29
CA ILE A 40 66.47 18.48 57.31
C ILE A 40 67.81 18.75 58.06
N ARG A 41 67.80 19.66 59.07
CA ARG A 41 68.98 20.01 59.85
C ARG A 41 69.53 18.79 60.63
N ILE A 42 68.61 17.94 61.14
CA ILE A 42 69.00 16.75 61.90
C ILE A 42 69.49 15.65 60.95
N HIS A 43 68.89 15.53 59.79
CA HIS A 43 69.23 14.51 58.77
C HIS A 43 69.43 15.11 57.42
N PRO A 44 70.52 15.80 57.12
CA PRO A 44 70.79 16.52 55.92
C PRO A 44 70.94 15.71 54.63
N VAL A 45 71.23 14.39 54.76
CA VAL A 45 71.34 13.42 53.70
C VAL A 45 70.06 12.57 53.51
N HIS A 46 68.93 12.98 54.19
CA HIS A 46 67.67 12.25 54.10
C HIS A 46 66.71 12.96 53.09
N GLU A 47 66.55 12.41 51.93
CA GLU A 47 65.77 12.94 50.77
C GLU A 47 64.38 13.40 51.19
N LEU A 48 63.65 12.56 51.98
CA LEU A 48 62.27 12.83 52.31
C LEU A 48 62.02 14.19 53.01
N GLY A 49 62.99 14.68 53.76
CA GLY A 49 62.92 16.02 54.43
C GLY A 49 62.85 17.15 53.40
N TYR A 50 63.72 17.15 52.42
CA TYR A 50 63.69 18.12 51.36
C TYR A 50 62.44 18.03 50.45
N VAL A 51 62.04 16.81 50.11
CA VAL A 51 60.81 16.56 49.30
C VAL A 51 59.57 17.11 50.01
N ARG A 52 59.40 16.83 51.29
CA ARG A 52 58.22 17.33 52.04
C ARG A 52 58.23 18.83 52.18
N LEU A 53 59.40 19.42 52.47
CA LEU A 53 59.54 20.87 52.59
C LEU A 53 59.32 21.60 51.26
N ALA A 54 59.84 21.09 50.18
CA ALA A 54 59.63 21.60 48.85
C ALA A 54 58.13 21.48 48.44
N GLN A 55 57.49 20.36 48.74
CA GLN A 55 56.10 20.13 48.49
C GLN A 55 55.20 21.12 49.27
N TYR A 56 55.53 21.32 50.58
CA TYR A 56 54.83 22.26 51.37
C TYR A 56 55.00 23.74 50.88
N LEU A 57 56.22 24.15 50.56
CA LEU A 57 56.47 25.47 50.01
C LEU A 57 55.80 25.70 48.64
N LYS A 58 55.69 24.68 47.80
CA LYS A 58 55.00 24.69 46.55
C LYS A 58 53.49 24.93 46.71
N THR A 59 52.84 24.26 47.67
CA THR A 59 51.42 24.46 47.98
C THR A 59 51.11 25.85 48.51
N GLN A 60 52.12 26.50 49.16
CA GLN A 60 52.02 27.88 49.61
C GLN A 60 52.37 28.90 48.48
N GLY A 61 52.61 28.46 47.24
CA GLY A 61 52.97 29.37 46.15
C GLY A 61 54.37 29.98 46.25
N ARG A 62 55.21 29.47 47.21
CA ARG A 62 56.55 30.06 47.50
C ARG A 62 57.62 29.45 46.62
N TYR A 63 57.48 29.57 45.30
CA TYR A 63 58.28 28.83 44.32
C TYR A 63 59.80 29.12 44.39
N SER A 64 60.22 30.37 44.59
CA SER A 64 61.65 30.68 44.76
C SER A 64 62.29 29.93 45.91
N LYS A 65 61.63 29.84 47.07
CA LYS A 65 62.09 29.06 48.23
C LYS A 65 62.06 27.57 47.94
N THR A 66 61.08 27.13 47.15
CA THR A 66 61.01 25.70 46.76
C THR A 66 62.23 25.31 45.90
N PHE A 67 62.62 26.11 44.91
CA PHE A 67 63.84 25.89 44.16
C PHE A 67 65.10 25.89 45.03
N SER A 68 65.20 26.83 45.94
CA SER A 68 66.36 26.86 46.89
C SER A 68 66.44 25.59 47.72
N VAL A 69 65.32 25.10 48.23
CA VAL A 69 65.29 23.84 49.03
C VAL A 69 65.67 22.62 48.17
N LEU A 70 65.13 22.55 46.94
CA LEU A 70 65.46 21.44 46.05
C LEU A 70 66.94 21.42 45.67
N ARG A 71 67.51 22.57 45.33
CA ARG A 71 68.93 22.72 45.00
C ARG A 71 69.86 22.43 46.21
N THR A 72 69.52 22.91 47.40
CA THR A 72 70.26 22.56 48.63
C THR A 72 70.16 21.05 48.88
N GLY A 73 69.01 20.40 48.64
CA GLY A 73 68.86 18.99 48.75
C GLY A 73 69.71 18.22 47.75
N GLN A 74 69.86 18.70 46.55
CA GLN A 74 70.69 18.09 45.49
C GLN A 74 72.20 18.29 45.76
N GLN A 75 72.58 19.36 46.47
CA GLN A 75 73.97 19.54 46.93
C GLN A 75 74.40 18.45 47.99
N HIS A 76 73.44 18.04 48.83
CA HIS A 76 73.70 17.03 49.87
C HIS A 76 73.42 15.62 49.34
N ILE A 77 72.56 15.45 48.39
CA ILE A 77 72.14 14.17 47.80
C ILE A 77 72.08 14.34 46.24
N PRO A 78 73.20 14.36 45.55
CA PRO A 78 73.26 14.69 44.11
C PRO A 78 72.48 13.75 43.23
N ASP A 79 72.42 12.45 43.62
CA ASP A 79 71.77 11.40 42.84
C ASP A 79 70.32 11.15 43.25
N SER A 80 69.73 12.10 44.02
CA SER A 80 68.33 11.99 44.39
C SER A 80 67.38 12.23 43.23
N ILE A 81 66.91 11.20 42.64
CA ILE A 81 65.94 11.25 41.52
C ILE A 81 64.65 11.97 41.89
N ALA A 82 64.15 11.86 43.13
CA ALA A 82 62.95 12.49 43.60
C ALA A 82 63.14 14.05 43.63
N LEU A 83 64.28 14.57 44.07
CA LEU A 83 64.54 16.00 44.06
C LEU A 83 64.70 16.55 42.65
N ILE A 84 65.35 15.81 41.77
CA ILE A 84 65.55 16.13 40.33
C ILE A 84 64.18 16.23 39.66
N ARG A 85 63.35 15.23 39.80
CA ARG A 85 62.01 15.16 39.21
C ARG A 85 61.13 16.31 39.71
N MET A 86 61.21 16.62 40.98
CA MET A 86 60.44 17.68 41.60
C MET A 86 60.85 19.08 41.08
N GLU A 87 62.16 19.31 40.86
CA GLU A 87 62.63 20.59 40.30
C GLU A 87 62.21 20.71 38.85
N GLY A 88 62.38 19.70 38.01
CA GLY A 88 61.92 19.65 36.64
C GLY A 88 60.42 19.86 36.53
N GLY A 89 59.61 19.18 37.38
CA GLY A 89 58.19 19.34 37.45
C GLY A 89 57.73 20.71 37.96
N LEU A 90 58.52 21.42 38.75
CA LEU A 90 58.28 22.78 39.21
C LEU A 90 58.41 23.75 38.05
N PHE A 91 59.43 23.66 37.19
CA PHE A 91 59.54 24.42 35.92
C PHE A 91 58.32 24.24 35.06
N GLN A 92 57.82 22.99 34.89
CA GLN A 92 56.59 22.73 34.15
C GLN A 92 55.36 23.43 34.75
N GLY A 93 55.19 23.35 36.05
CA GLY A 93 54.09 23.95 36.81
C GLY A 93 54.04 25.50 36.69
N LEU A 94 55.19 26.13 36.45
CA LEU A 94 55.35 27.56 36.22
C LEU A 94 55.28 27.94 34.75
N GLY A 95 55.04 27.01 33.81
CA GLY A 95 55.00 27.29 32.37
C GLY A 95 56.40 27.47 31.75
N GLN A 96 57.48 27.25 32.49
CA GLN A 96 58.88 27.34 32.04
C GLN A 96 59.30 26.05 31.33
N TYR A 97 58.64 25.80 30.21
CA TYR A 97 58.77 24.50 29.51
C TYR A 97 60.14 24.33 28.86
N ARG A 98 60.80 25.41 28.42
CA ARG A 98 62.12 25.37 27.83
C ARG A 98 63.16 25.03 28.86
N GLU A 99 63.12 25.69 30.01
CA GLU A 99 64.04 25.43 31.14
C GLU A 99 63.84 24.00 31.67
N SER A 100 62.56 23.52 31.76
CA SER A 100 62.28 22.14 32.14
C SER A 100 62.88 21.13 31.13
N GLN A 101 62.80 21.41 29.83
CA GLN A 101 63.37 20.58 28.79
C GLN A 101 64.91 20.52 28.90
N GLU A 102 65.57 21.68 28.99
CA GLU A 102 67.03 21.78 29.15
C GLU A 102 67.45 21.03 30.43
N TYR A 103 66.78 21.29 31.53
CA TYR A 103 67.06 20.64 32.82
C TYR A 103 66.93 19.09 32.76
N TYR A 104 65.82 18.56 32.26
CA TYR A 104 65.68 17.11 32.14
C TYR A 104 66.70 16.53 31.17
N THR A 105 67.08 17.24 30.11
CA THR A 105 68.07 16.76 29.15
C THR A 105 69.46 16.68 29.81
N GLU A 106 69.82 17.67 30.63
CA GLU A 106 71.06 17.63 31.42
C GLU A 106 71.06 16.51 32.43
N GLN A 107 69.92 16.32 33.15
CA GLN A 107 69.88 15.28 34.17
C GLN A 107 69.91 13.85 33.57
N ILE A 108 69.29 13.64 32.41
CA ILE A 108 69.34 12.40 31.67
C ILE A 108 70.75 12.05 31.21
N THR A 109 71.61 13.07 30.87
CA THR A 109 73.01 12.78 30.55
C THR A 109 73.82 12.36 31.76
N LYS A 110 73.43 12.79 32.95
CA LYS A 110 74.07 12.38 34.23
C LYS A 110 73.54 11.03 34.74
N HIS A 111 72.30 10.75 34.49
CA HIS A 111 71.58 9.55 34.97
C HIS A 111 70.94 8.81 33.77
N PRO A 112 71.69 8.24 32.83
CA PRO A 112 71.19 7.67 31.59
C PRO A 112 70.36 6.38 31.77
N ASP A 113 70.46 5.71 32.90
CA ASP A 113 69.75 4.47 33.23
C ASP A 113 68.50 4.71 34.11
N GLU A 114 68.11 5.97 34.36
CA GLU A 114 66.96 6.30 35.20
C GLU A 114 65.66 6.48 34.36
N PRO A 115 64.74 5.53 34.36
CA PRO A 115 63.59 5.53 33.49
C PRO A 115 62.63 6.67 33.80
N LEU A 116 62.56 7.15 35.06
CA LEU A 116 61.61 8.17 35.47
C LEU A 116 61.91 9.56 34.90
N LEU A 117 63.20 9.84 34.62
CA LEU A 117 63.57 11.10 33.99
C LEU A 117 63.16 11.16 32.53
N PHE A 118 63.33 10.05 31.81
CA PHE A 118 62.79 9.94 30.44
C PHE A 118 61.27 10.08 30.43
N LEU A 119 60.59 9.44 31.39
CA LEU A 119 59.13 9.56 31.51
C LEU A 119 58.65 10.96 31.77
N ASP A 120 59.28 11.71 32.67
CA ASP A 120 58.95 13.10 32.96
C ASP A 120 59.19 14.03 31.75
N ARG A 121 60.29 13.79 31.01
CA ARG A 121 60.58 14.53 29.78
C ARG A 121 59.59 14.12 28.65
N ALA A 122 59.16 12.88 28.58
CA ALA A 122 58.14 12.43 27.67
C ALA A 122 56.80 13.14 27.93
N GLN A 123 56.39 13.29 29.19
CA GLN A 123 55.17 14.03 29.58
C GLN A 123 55.29 15.48 29.20
N LEU A 124 56.47 16.15 29.37
CA LEU A 124 56.77 17.47 28.92
C LEU A 124 56.61 17.64 27.38
N TYR A 125 57.22 16.73 26.61
CA TYR A 125 57.11 16.69 25.16
C TYR A 125 55.67 16.51 24.70
N LEU A 126 54.87 15.71 25.38
CA LEU A 126 53.47 15.54 25.11
C LEU A 126 52.65 16.81 25.32
N ARG A 127 52.95 17.60 26.36
CA ARG A 127 52.34 18.97 26.61
C ARG A 127 52.77 19.97 25.55
N LEU A 128 53.98 19.80 25.00
CA LEU A 128 54.52 20.63 23.94
C LEU A 128 54.12 20.17 22.52
N GLU A 129 53.18 19.21 22.43
CA GLU A 129 52.70 18.56 21.20
C GLU A 129 53.79 17.90 20.35
N LYS A 130 55.02 17.64 20.93
CA LYS A 130 56.14 16.96 20.30
C LYS A 130 56.00 15.43 20.45
N GLN A 131 54.97 14.85 19.79
CA GLN A 131 54.54 13.47 20.01
C GLN A 131 55.66 12.44 19.76
N GLN A 132 56.44 12.57 18.67
CA GLN A 132 57.48 11.66 18.32
C GLN A 132 58.59 11.59 19.39
N LEU A 133 58.97 12.78 19.93
CA LEU A 133 59.96 12.86 21.03
C LEU A 133 59.42 12.26 22.31
N ALA A 134 58.17 12.54 22.61
CA ALA A 134 57.49 11.93 23.77
C ALA A 134 57.45 10.40 23.68
N LEU A 135 57.12 9.85 22.49
CA LEU A 135 57.08 8.40 22.25
C LEU A 135 58.47 7.77 22.39
N ASN A 136 59.48 8.42 21.87
CA ASN A 136 60.89 7.93 21.95
C ASN A 136 61.37 7.87 23.40
N ASP A 137 61.12 8.91 24.19
CA ASP A 137 61.50 8.93 25.59
C ASP A 137 60.68 7.93 26.43
N ALA A 138 59.38 7.80 26.19
CA ALA A 138 58.51 6.83 26.83
C ALA A 138 58.97 5.37 26.52
N ARG A 139 59.32 5.06 25.26
CA ARG A 139 59.90 3.78 24.86
C ARG A 139 61.29 3.51 25.52
N LYS A 140 62.11 4.54 25.64
CA LYS A 140 63.37 4.45 26.32
C LYS A 140 63.20 4.16 27.81
N ALA A 141 62.30 4.85 28.49
CA ALA A 141 61.90 4.57 29.88
C ALA A 141 61.46 3.09 30.05
N LEU A 142 60.61 2.60 29.12
CA LEU A 142 60.13 1.23 29.14
C LEU A 142 61.22 0.21 28.87
N SER A 143 62.21 0.54 27.99
CA SER A 143 63.37 -0.37 27.75
C SER A 143 64.27 -0.49 28.97
N LEU A 144 64.35 0.51 29.82
CA LEU A 144 65.12 0.50 31.07
C LEU A 144 64.35 -0.22 32.20
N LYS A 145 63.01 -0.08 32.17
CA LYS A 145 62.12 -0.75 33.16
C LYS A 145 60.86 -1.26 32.43
N PRO A 146 60.83 -2.53 32.03
CA PRO A 146 59.74 -3.10 31.23
C PRO A 146 58.37 -3.20 31.95
N ASP A 147 58.34 -3.17 33.26
CA ASP A 147 57.14 -3.18 34.10
C ASP A 147 56.75 -1.79 34.62
N LEU A 148 57.16 -0.72 33.94
CA LEU A 148 56.82 0.65 34.28
C LEU A 148 55.41 0.99 33.77
N PHE A 149 54.41 0.95 34.63
CA PHE A 149 53.01 1.24 34.31
C PHE A 149 52.86 2.59 33.62
N GLU A 150 53.49 3.64 34.20
CA GLU A 150 53.36 5.02 33.71
C GLU A 150 53.92 5.19 32.27
N ALA A 151 54.94 4.43 31.92
CA ALA A 151 55.52 4.46 30.57
C ALA A 151 54.59 3.78 29.56
N LEU A 152 54.07 2.59 29.89
CA LEU A 152 53.10 1.87 29.05
C LEU A 152 51.81 2.68 28.87
N TYR A 153 51.29 3.25 29.95
CA TYR A 153 50.13 4.12 29.90
C TYR A 153 50.37 5.36 29.01
N LEU A 154 51.51 6.04 29.17
CA LEU A 154 51.88 7.20 28.39
C LEU A 154 52.04 6.85 26.90
N ILE A 155 52.70 5.75 26.58
CA ILE A 155 52.80 5.24 25.19
C ILE A 155 51.42 5.06 24.59
N GLY A 156 50.51 4.38 25.30
CA GLY A 156 49.11 4.21 24.85
C GLY A 156 48.42 5.54 24.62
N VAL A 157 48.56 6.50 25.54
CA VAL A 157 47.99 7.87 25.37
C VAL A 157 48.56 8.64 24.21
N ILE A 158 49.87 8.53 23.93
CA ILE A 158 50.53 9.19 22.80
C ILE A 158 50.04 8.61 21.48
N LEU A 159 49.96 7.30 21.36
CA LEU A 159 49.52 6.57 20.18
C LEU A 159 48.02 6.72 19.89
N ASP A 160 47.18 6.93 20.92
CA ASP A 160 45.74 7.18 20.83
C ASP A 160 45.44 8.58 20.32
N ARG A 161 46.36 9.58 20.43
CA ARG A 161 46.11 10.93 19.92
C ARG A 161 46.07 10.93 18.39
N ARG A 162 44.92 11.27 17.82
CA ARG A 162 44.80 11.52 16.39
C ARG A 162 45.57 12.77 16.01
N THR A 163 46.72 12.61 15.40
CA THR A 163 47.36 13.67 14.64
C THR A 163 46.91 13.62 13.19
N ALA A 164 46.75 14.78 12.58
CA ALA A 164 46.29 15.06 11.21
C ALA A 164 46.30 13.86 10.24
N SER A 165 45.43 13.89 9.27
CA SER A 165 44.98 12.87 8.29
C SER A 165 46.03 12.06 7.50
N ASN A 166 47.33 12.08 7.86
CA ASN A 166 48.40 11.40 7.12
C ASN A 166 49.29 10.43 7.96
N VAL A 167 48.89 10.12 9.21
CA VAL A 167 49.64 9.17 10.02
C VAL A 167 48.88 7.82 10.02
N PRO A 168 49.60 6.66 9.84
CA PRO A 168 48.98 5.34 9.91
C PRO A 168 48.26 5.14 11.24
N ASP A 169 47.14 4.44 11.19
CA ASP A 169 46.37 4.12 12.38
C ASP A 169 47.21 3.25 13.37
N GLN A 170 47.57 3.84 14.50
CA GLN A 170 48.37 3.21 15.55
C GLN A 170 47.49 2.72 16.70
N SER A 171 46.19 2.62 16.51
CA SER A 171 45.22 2.25 17.53
C SER A 171 45.50 0.86 18.12
N GLU A 172 46.02 -0.05 17.33
CA GLU A 172 46.37 -1.39 17.78
C GLU A 172 47.55 -1.34 18.77
N GLN A 173 48.62 -0.63 18.42
CA GLN A 173 49.77 -0.47 19.31
C GLN A 173 49.42 0.30 20.61
N ALA A 174 48.51 1.27 20.49
CA ALA A 174 47.97 2.00 21.63
C ALA A 174 47.21 1.06 22.57
N LEU A 175 46.35 0.21 22.01
CA LEU A 175 45.57 -0.77 22.74
C LEU A 175 46.47 -1.81 23.47
N ASP A 176 47.47 -2.36 22.76
CA ASP A 176 48.41 -3.31 23.32
C ASP A 176 49.19 -2.72 24.52
N ALA A 177 49.65 -1.45 24.37
CA ALA A 177 50.32 -0.75 25.45
C ALA A 177 49.44 -0.53 26.69
N LEU A 178 48.16 -0.13 26.46
CA LEU A 178 47.23 0.06 27.58
C LEU A 178 46.79 -1.26 28.22
N ILE A 179 46.59 -2.32 27.44
CA ILE A 179 46.34 -3.67 27.98
C ILE A 179 47.56 -4.17 28.81
N ALA A 180 48.79 -3.95 28.34
CA ALA A 180 49.98 -4.27 29.10
C ALA A 180 50.04 -3.46 30.42
N ALA A 181 49.70 -2.16 30.37
CA ALA A 181 49.59 -1.31 31.54
C ALA A 181 48.55 -1.85 32.55
N SER A 182 47.40 -2.32 32.05
CA SER A 182 46.31 -2.83 32.91
C SER A 182 46.71 -4.10 33.69
N LYS A 183 47.64 -4.91 33.16
CA LYS A 183 48.17 -6.09 33.83
C LYS A 183 49.10 -5.74 35.00
N ILE A 184 49.76 -4.58 34.94
CA ILE A 184 50.63 -4.08 36.01
C ILE A 184 49.82 -3.37 37.08
N ASN A 185 48.95 -2.44 36.69
CA ASN A 185 48.09 -1.69 37.57
C ASN A 185 46.73 -1.45 36.93
N GLY A 186 45.78 -2.34 37.16
CA GLY A 186 44.40 -2.24 36.66
C GLY A 186 43.49 -1.42 37.53
N ARG A 187 43.96 -0.71 38.55
CA ARG A 187 43.10 0.08 39.48
C ARG A 187 42.83 1.52 39.02
N ASN A 188 43.30 1.87 37.86
CA ASN A 188 43.06 3.20 37.29
C ASN A 188 41.82 3.18 36.39
N PRO A 189 40.68 3.85 36.73
CA PRO A 189 39.48 3.82 35.92
C PRO A 189 39.64 4.54 34.57
N ASP A 190 40.51 5.57 34.49
CA ASP A 190 40.78 6.27 33.21
C ASP A 190 41.49 5.40 32.19
N LEU A 191 42.31 4.44 32.67
CA LEU A 191 42.92 3.46 31.81
C LEU A 191 41.87 2.60 31.10
N TRP A 192 40.88 2.12 31.83
CA TRP A 192 39.81 1.29 31.30
C TRP A 192 38.87 2.07 30.38
N LEU A 193 38.63 3.34 30.68
CA LEU A 193 37.90 4.25 29.77
C LEU A 193 38.62 4.36 28.41
N ARG A 194 39.96 4.50 28.42
CA ARG A 194 40.72 4.60 27.15
C ARG A 194 40.71 3.28 26.39
N ILE A 195 40.92 2.17 27.09
CA ILE A 195 40.85 0.81 26.49
C ILE A 195 39.45 0.64 25.83
N SER A 196 38.40 0.97 26.56
CA SER A 196 37.02 0.94 26.04
C SER A 196 36.83 1.78 24.78
N THR A 197 37.35 3.03 24.78
CA THR A 197 37.23 3.92 23.64
C THR A 197 37.98 3.38 22.41
N LEU A 198 39.12 2.74 22.58
CA LEU A 198 39.87 2.13 21.49
C LEU A 198 39.15 0.92 20.90
N TRP A 199 38.60 0.04 21.75
CA TRP A 199 37.79 -1.08 21.31
C TRP A 199 36.53 -0.61 20.55
N GLU A 200 35.88 0.44 21.03
CA GLU A 200 34.72 1.01 20.37
C GLU A 200 35.04 1.56 18.95
N ARG A 201 36.20 2.23 18.78
CA ARG A 201 36.66 2.69 17.46
C ARG A 201 36.92 1.56 16.47
N ARG A 202 37.32 0.38 16.98
CA ARG A 202 37.51 -0.82 16.16
C ARG A 202 36.20 -1.56 15.84
N GLY A 203 35.08 -1.08 16.36
CA GLY A 203 33.78 -1.75 16.20
C GLY A 203 33.57 -2.93 17.16
N GLU A 204 34.50 -3.20 18.06
CA GLU A 204 34.45 -4.29 19.04
C GLU A 204 33.63 -3.86 20.29
N THR A 205 32.32 -3.64 20.08
CA THR A 205 31.44 -3.08 21.12
C THR A 205 31.40 -3.92 22.40
N HIS A 206 31.40 -5.23 22.25
CA HIS A 206 31.41 -6.15 23.40
C HIS A 206 32.65 -5.93 24.28
N GLN A 207 33.88 -5.90 23.70
CA GLN A 207 35.11 -5.67 24.42
C GLN A 207 35.18 -4.27 25.04
N ALA A 208 34.64 -3.27 24.32
CA ALA A 208 34.50 -1.90 24.82
C ALA A 208 33.63 -1.86 26.10
N ARG A 209 32.49 -2.55 26.09
CA ARG A 209 31.61 -2.65 27.27
C ARG A 209 32.27 -3.33 28.45
N LEU A 210 32.95 -4.47 28.22
CA LEU A 210 33.66 -5.16 29.31
C LEU A 210 34.77 -4.29 29.93
N ALA A 211 35.52 -3.56 29.14
CA ALA A 211 36.51 -2.61 29.63
C ALA A 211 35.85 -1.45 30.42
N MET A 212 34.70 -0.94 29.94
CA MET A 212 33.98 0.13 30.62
C MET A 212 33.36 -0.33 31.94
N LEU A 213 32.90 -1.60 32.02
CA LEU A 213 32.45 -2.21 33.26
C LEU A 213 33.56 -2.17 34.35
N ARG A 214 34.81 -2.46 33.98
CA ARG A 214 35.94 -2.35 34.92
C ARG A 214 36.14 -0.92 35.44
N ALA A 215 35.93 0.11 34.57
CA ALA A 215 36.00 1.50 35.02
C ALA A 215 34.87 1.82 36.02
N VAL A 216 33.66 1.32 35.78
CA VAL A 216 32.50 1.49 36.69
C VAL A 216 32.73 0.76 38.01
N GLU A 217 33.24 -0.47 37.99
CA GLU A 217 33.57 -1.24 39.21
C GLU A 217 34.57 -0.48 40.12
N LEU A 218 35.53 0.24 39.52
CA LEU A 218 36.53 1.02 40.23
C LEU A 218 35.99 2.38 40.71
N SER A 219 34.98 2.91 40.06
CA SER A 219 34.38 4.20 40.39
C SER A 219 32.87 4.20 40.13
N PRO A 220 32.08 3.50 41.00
CA PRO A 220 30.67 3.21 40.78
C PRO A 220 29.75 4.46 40.86
N GLU A 221 30.22 5.57 41.40
CA GLU A 221 29.48 6.82 41.53
C GLU A 221 29.81 7.82 40.39
N SER A 222 30.76 7.46 39.53
CA SER A 222 31.16 8.36 38.44
C SER A 222 30.10 8.44 37.34
N LYS A 223 29.47 9.61 37.24
CA LYS A 223 28.47 9.91 36.21
C LYS A 223 29.01 9.66 34.79
N LEU A 224 30.29 9.99 34.56
CA LEU A 224 30.92 9.83 33.24
C LEU A 224 31.03 8.33 32.88
N TYR A 225 31.52 7.49 33.78
CA TYR A 225 31.73 6.08 33.49
C TYR A 225 30.42 5.30 33.36
N LEU A 226 29.46 5.61 34.23
CA LEU A 226 28.12 5.02 34.19
C LEU A 226 27.40 5.37 32.87
N ARG A 227 27.46 6.62 32.40
CA ARG A 227 26.87 7.03 31.10
C ARG A 227 27.53 6.28 29.95
N ARG A 228 28.87 6.28 29.89
CA ARG A 228 29.58 5.60 28.83
C ARG A 228 29.32 4.10 28.83
N TYR A 229 29.15 3.49 29.99
CA TYR A 229 28.80 2.09 30.12
C TYR A 229 27.38 1.82 29.60
N ALA A 230 26.41 2.66 29.95
CA ALA A 230 25.06 2.55 29.45
C ALA A 230 24.97 2.78 27.94
N ASP A 231 25.68 3.78 27.39
CA ASP A 231 25.77 4.02 25.93
C ASP A 231 26.28 2.75 25.18
N LEU A 232 27.29 2.07 25.73
CA LEU A 232 27.85 0.85 25.14
C LEU A 232 26.91 -0.35 25.27
N GLN A 233 26.13 -0.43 26.36
CA GLN A 233 25.07 -1.43 26.50
C GLN A 233 23.95 -1.24 25.46
N GLU A 234 23.48 0.00 25.25
CA GLU A 234 22.49 0.31 24.21
C GLU A 234 23.02 -0.02 22.81
N LYS A 235 24.25 0.38 22.52
CA LYS A 235 24.87 0.11 21.21
C LYS A 235 25.04 -1.41 20.95
N GLU A 236 25.34 -2.18 21.97
CA GLU A 236 25.44 -3.64 21.85
C GLU A 236 24.07 -4.29 21.68
N LEU A 237 23.01 -3.76 22.31
CA LEU A 237 21.62 -4.19 22.10
C LEU A 237 21.20 -4.02 20.66
N ASP A 238 21.55 -2.89 20.02
CA ASP A 238 21.22 -2.63 18.61
C ASP A 238 21.93 -3.57 17.63
N LEU A 239 23.10 -4.13 18.03
CA LEU A 239 23.93 -5.00 17.19
C LEU A 239 23.67 -6.50 17.37
N THR A 240 23.01 -6.91 18.46
CA THR A 240 22.84 -8.34 18.80
C THR A 240 21.48 -8.88 18.33
N SER A 241 21.51 -10.05 17.68
CA SER A 241 20.32 -10.88 17.47
C SER A 241 19.81 -11.44 18.80
N HIS A 242 18.51 -11.64 18.92
CA HIS A 242 17.69 -11.99 20.11
C HIS A 242 18.30 -12.85 21.24
N LYS A 243 19.42 -13.53 21.04
CA LYS A 243 19.95 -14.50 22.01
C LYS A 243 20.64 -13.91 23.24
N TYR A 244 21.12 -12.64 23.17
CA TYR A 244 21.79 -11.96 24.29
C TYR A 244 21.12 -10.65 24.70
N SER A 245 20.02 -10.31 24.03
CA SER A 245 19.32 -9.04 24.23
C SER A 245 18.75 -8.90 25.65
N ASP A 246 18.23 -9.96 26.24
CA ASP A 246 17.59 -9.93 27.55
C ASP A 246 18.58 -9.67 28.69
N GLU A 247 19.76 -10.31 28.66
CA GLU A 247 20.80 -10.12 29.66
C GLU A 247 21.37 -8.70 29.64
N ILE A 248 21.66 -8.19 28.44
CA ILE A 248 22.18 -6.83 28.26
C ILE A 248 21.12 -5.79 28.63
N SER A 249 19.86 -6.03 28.23
CA SER A 249 18.72 -5.17 28.57
C SER A 249 18.50 -5.07 30.08
N GLU A 250 18.58 -6.20 30.78
CA GLU A 250 18.49 -6.22 32.26
C GLU A 250 19.69 -5.52 32.91
N SER A 251 20.92 -5.75 32.41
CA SER A 251 22.12 -5.07 32.88
C SER A 251 22.05 -3.55 32.66
N LEU A 252 21.52 -3.09 31.50
CA LEU A 252 21.27 -1.68 31.22
C LEU A 252 20.25 -1.10 32.19
N HIS A 253 19.16 -1.84 32.43
CA HIS A 253 18.13 -1.41 33.38
C HIS A 253 18.73 -1.20 34.79
N GLN A 254 19.53 -2.10 35.27
CA GLN A 254 20.22 -1.99 36.56
C GLN A 254 21.19 -0.80 36.60
N THR A 255 21.94 -0.57 35.53
CA THR A 255 22.82 0.60 35.38
C THR A 255 22.06 1.90 35.47
N LEU A 256 20.99 2.02 34.68
CA LEU A 256 20.13 3.24 34.67
C LEU A 256 19.40 3.44 36.00
N GLN A 257 18.93 2.37 36.65
CA GLN A 257 18.37 2.45 38.02
C GLN A 257 19.39 2.91 39.06
N HIS A 258 20.60 2.45 38.98
CA HIS A 258 21.68 2.89 39.84
C HIS A 258 21.98 4.38 39.63
N MET A 259 22.06 4.80 38.36
CA MET A 259 22.22 6.22 38.02
C MET A 259 21.06 7.07 38.53
N LEU A 260 19.82 6.59 38.43
CA LEU A 260 18.64 7.31 38.90
C LEU A 260 18.65 7.50 40.42
N LYS A 261 19.18 6.53 41.17
CA LYS A 261 19.37 6.69 42.62
C LYS A 261 20.44 7.73 42.98
N LEU A 262 21.52 7.83 42.17
CA LEU A 262 22.58 8.83 42.39
C LEU A 262 22.22 10.21 41.86
N PHE A 263 21.47 10.27 40.75
CA PHE A 263 21.13 11.50 40.02
C PHE A 263 19.65 11.51 39.66
N PRO A 264 18.72 11.71 40.61
CA PRO A 264 17.27 11.56 40.42
C PRO A 264 16.66 12.48 39.36
N ASP A 265 17.26 13.63 39.11
CA ASP A 265 16.74 14.63 38.15
C ASP A 265 17.57 14.70 36.85
N ASP A 266 18.40 13.67 36.57
CA ASP A 266 19.20 13.64 35.35
C ASP A 266 18.34 13.33 34.13
N ILE A 267 18.08 14.36 33.32
CA ILE A 267 17.28 14.27 32.10
C ILE A 267 17.80 13.22 31.11
N TRP A 268 19.13 12.98 31.06
CA TRP A 268 19.72 11.94 30.24
C TRP A 268 19.28 10.54 30.71
N VAL A 269 19.34 10.30 32.03
CA VAL A 269 18.92 9.02 32.62
C VAL A 269 17.45 8.76 32.36
N HIS A 270 16.61 9.77 32.55
CA HIS A 270 15.18 9.67 32.29
C HIS A 270 14.89 9.37 30.80
N ALA A 271 15.58 10.05 29.87
CA ALA A 271 15.39 9.79 28.44
C ALA A 271 15.73 8.33 28.06
N HIS A 272 16.86 7.81 28.56
CA HIS A 272 17.31 6.45 28.28
C HIS A 272 16.47 5.38 29.02
N MET A 273 16.04 5.64 30.27
CA MET A 273 15.06 4.77 30.93
C MET A 273 13.74 4.69 30.16
N GLY A 274 13.27 5.82 29.63
CA GLY A 274 12.07 5.85 28.79
C GLY A 274 12.26 5.08 27.49
N ASN A 275 13.43 5.21 26.85
CA ASN A 275 13.77 4.44 25.65
C ASN A 275 13.78 2.93 25.94
N LEU A 276 14.46 2.50 27.01
CA LEU A 276 14.52 1.10 27.41
C LEU A 276 13.14 0.54 27.78
N ALA A 277 12.34 1.30 28.53
CA ALA A 277 10.98 0.90 28.87
C ALA A 277 10.09 0.74 27.63
N TRP A 278 10.28 1.57 26.59
CA TRP A 278 9.58 1.43 25.32
C TRP A 278 9.96 0.14 24.60
N THR A 279 11.25 -0.20 24.51
CA THR A 279 11.70 -1.46 23.89
C THR A 279 11.19 -2.70 24.64
N GLN A 280 10.92 -2.56 25.95
CA GLN A 280 10.33 -3.62 26.79
C GLN A 280 8.78 -3.58 26.78
N GLU A 281 8.16 -2.78 25.90
CA GLU A 281 6.70 -2.57 25.80
C GLU A 281 6.03 -2.07 27.10
N LYS A 282 6.81 -1.52 28.03
CA LYS A 282 6.33 -0.92 29.29
C LYS A 282 5.92 0.53 29.06
N PHE A 283 4.88 0.75 28.24
CA PHE A 283 4.52 2.06 27.70
C PHE A 283 4.22 3.13 28.76
N VAL A 284 3.56 2.78 29.86
CA VAL A 284 3.26 3.74 30.94
C VAL A 284 4.55 4.22 31.62
N LEU A 285 5.50 3.32 31.85
CA LEU A 285 6.79 3.65 32.44
C LEU A 285 7.62 4.49 31.46
N ALA A 286 7.60 4.13 30.18
CA ALA A 286 8.26 4.88 29.11
C ALA A 286 7.74 6.32 29.03
N GLU A 287 6.40 6.50 29.02
CA GLU A 287 5.74 7.81 29.01
C GLU A 287 6.19 8.66 30.22
N THR A 288 6.15 8.10 31.43
CA THR A 288 6.54 8.81 32.65
C THR A 288 7.98 9.33 32.57
N HIS A 289 8.92 8.49 32.17
CA HIS A 289 10.33 8.87 32.12
C HIS A 289 10.63 9.83 30.96
N LEU A 290 10.01 9.66 29.78
CA LEU A 290 10.21 10.56 28.65
C LEU A 290 9.63 11.95 28.93
N LEU A 291 8.46 12.04 29.55
CA LEU A 291 7.89 13.32 29.97
C LEU A 291 8.81 14.05 30.97
N ARG A 292 9.35 13.32 31.96
CA ARG A 292 10.32 13.88 32.90
C ARG A 292 11.60 14.39 32.21
N ALA A 293 12.07 13.65 31.18
CA ALA A 293 13.21 14.07 30.37
C ALA A 293 12.93 15.35 29.57
N LEU A 294 11.68 15.64 29.26
CA LEU A 294 11.24 16.77 28.43
C LEU A 294 10.74 17.99 29.26
N GLU A 295 10.61 17.88 30.59
CA GLU A 295 10.19 18.99 31.46
C GLU A 295 11.10 20.23 31.40
N SER A 296 12.37 20.06 31.09
CA SER A 296 13.31 21.16 30.81
C SER A 296 13.50 21.32 29.31
N LYS A 297 14.03 22.49 28.85
CA LYS A 297 14.45 22.67 27.45
C LYS A 297 15.50 21.61 27.08
N SER A 298 15.02 20.41 26.86
CA SER A 298 15.83 19.21 26.65
C SER A 298 16.64 19.34 25.35
N PRO A 299 17.95 19.00 25.35
CA PRO A 299 18.76 18.93 24.14
C PRO A 299 18.52 17.64 23.35
N TYR A 300 17.51 16.84 23.73
CA TYR A 300 17.26 15.52 23.15
C TYR A 300 16.01 15.50 22.26
N PRO A 301 16.06 15.97 21.00
CA PRO A 301 14.90 15.91 20.08
C PRO A 301 14.36 14.49 19.92
N TRP A 302 15.24 13.47 19.97
CA TRP A 302 14.88 12.07 19.87
C TRP A 302 13.95 11.59 20.99
N ALA A 303 13.99 12.20 22.17
CA ALA A 303 13.07 11.85 23.26
C ALA A 303 11.60 12.18 22.91
N ASN A 304 11.37 13.30 22.20
CA ASN A 304 10.05 13.60 21.64
C ASN A 304 9.61 12.56 20.60
N PHE A 305 10.53 12.15 19.73
CA PHE A 305 10.23 11.11 18.74
C PHE A 305 9.89 9.77 19.41
N ARG A 306 10.63 9.43 20.47
CA ARG A 306 10.37 8.21 21.24
C ARG A 306 9.03 8.28 21.99
N LEU A 307 8.72 9.44 22.57
CA LEU A 307 7.41 9.69 23.21
C LEU A 307 6.27 9.59 22.19
N GLY A 308 6.48 10.11 20.99
CA GLY A 308 5.54 9.94 19.88
C GLY A 308 5.30 8.46 19.55
N MET A 309 6.34 7.63 19.52
CA MET A 309 6.20 6.18 19.33
C MET A 309 5.46 5.49 20.49
N VAL A 310 5.71 5.90 21.73
CA VAL A 310 4.96 5.40 22.89
C VAL A 310 3.47 5.69 22.74
N TYR A 311 3.11 6.91 22.40
CA TYR A 311 1.72 7.30 22.16
C TYR A 311 1.12 6.57 20.96
N PHE A 312 1.92 6.39 19.91
CA PHE A 312 1.50 5.65 18.72
C PHE A 312 1.15 4.20 19.08
N SER A 313 2.00 3.52 19.88
CA SER A 313 1.75 2.15 20.35
C SER A 313 0.51 2.05 21.24
N GLN A 314 0.20 3.12 21.99
CA GLN A 314 -1.01 3.23 22.81
C GLN A 314 -2.24 3.66 21.99
N LYS A 315 -2.13 3.87 20.69
CA LYS A 315 -3.18 4.40 19.79
C LYS A 315 -3.69 5.80 20.17
N LYS A 316 -2.87 6.59 20.87
CA LYS A 316 -3.12 7.99 21.21
C LYS A 316 -2.59 8.89 20.09
N TRP A 317 -3.29 8.90 18.95
CA TRP A 317 -2.79 9.46 17.69
C TRP A 317 -2.49 10.95 17.74
N GLU A 318 -3.38 11.77 18.38
CA GLU A 318 -3.18 13.20 18.54
C GLU A 318 -1.94 13.51 19.38
N SER A 319 -1.76 12.80 20.50
CA SER A 319 -0.58 12.96 21.37
C SER A 319 0.70 12.52 20.66
N ALA A 320 0.63 11.46 19.83
CA ALA A 320 1.74 11.02 19.02
C ALA A 320 2.13 12.07 17.97
N LEU A 321 1.15 12.64 17.27
CA LEU A 321 1.36 13.72 16.31
C LEU A 321 2.04 14.92 16.96
N GLN A 322 1.51 15.38 18.10
CA GLN A 322 2.07 16.52 18.83
C GLN A 322 3.53 16.26 19.26
N ALA A 323 3.84 15.08 19.77
CA ALA A 323 5.19 14.72 20.19
C ALA A 323 6.17 14.66 18.99
N PHE A 324 5.77 14.09 17.85
CA PHE A 324 6.59 14.10 16.65
C PHE A 324 6.82 15.52 16.13
N GLU A 325 5.82 16.37 16.12
CA GLU A 325 5.94 17.76 15.67
C GLU A 325 6.84 18.60 16.60
N GLU A 326 6.79 18.39 17.91
CA GLU A 326 7.73 19.02 18.84
C GLU A 326 9.18 18.59 18.57
N GLY A 327 9.40 17.31 18.30
CA GLY A 327 10.72 16.81 17.90
C GLY A 327 11.20 17.45 16.61
N LEU A 328 10.33 17.58 15.60
CA LEU A 328 10.63 18.19 14.32
C LEU A 328 10.93 19.70 14.39
N LYS A 329 10.48 20.43 15.43
CA LYS A 329 10.91 21.82 15.64
C LYS A 329 12.42 21.93 15.88
N SER A 330 13.00 20.92 16.52
CA SER A 330 14.44 20.86 16.81
C SER A 330 15.24 20.22 15.68
N ASP A 331 14.68 19.25 14.99
CA ASP A 331 15.28 18.52 13.87
C ASP A 331 14.31 18.46 12.66
N PRO A 332 14.13 19.58 11.92
CA PRO A 332 13.15 19.69 10.84
C PRO A 332 13.42 18.80 9.60
N LYS A 333 14.61 18.21 9.50
CA LYS A 333 15.03 17.39 8.36
C LYS A 333 15.03 15.89 8.65
N ASN A 334 14.51 15.48 9.78
CA ASN A 334 14.43 14.09 10.20
C ASN A 334 13.37 13.35 9.37
N ASP A 335 13.81 12.65 8.32
CA ASP A 335 12.93 11.97 7.37
C ASP A 335 12.10 10.88 8.05
N TRP A 336 12.71 10.16 9.01
CA TRP A 336 11.99 9.16 9.80
C TRP A 336 10.84 9.79 10.61
N ALA A 337 11.09 10.92 11.27
CA ALA A 337 10.07 11.61 12.05
C ALA A 337 8.97 12.20 11.17
N ILE A 338 9.31 12.70 9.97
CA ILE A 338 8.32 13.16 8.98
C ILE A 338 7.44 11.99 8.55
N LEU A 339 8.03 10.80 8.30
CA LEU A 339 7.30 9.58 7.97
C LEU A 339 6.32 9.18 9.08
N GLN A 340 6.78 9.16 10.35
CA GLN A 340 5.91 8.83 11.49
C GLN A 340 4.80 9.87 11.72
N THR A 341 5.10 11.15 11.47
CA THR A 341 4.09 12.22 11.51
C THR A 341 3.00 11.98 10.46
N GLY A 342 3.40 11.63 9.23
CA GLY A 342 2.46 11.24 8.17
C GLY A 342 1.59 10.06 8.58
N HIS A 343 2.18 9.04 9.19
CA HIS A 343 1.46 7.87 9.67
C HIS A 343 0.46 8.21 10.79
N ALA A 344 0.85 9.07 11.75
CA ALA A 344 -0.08 9.53 12.79
C ALA A 344 -1.27 10.31 12.19
N LEU A 345 -1.02 11.14 11.17
CA LEU A 345 -2.05 11.87 10.43
C LEU A 345 -3.00 10.93 9.68
N GLU A 346 -2.49 9.85 9.06
CA GLU A 346 -3.33 8.81 8.46
C GLU A 346 -4.28 8.18 9.49
N MET A 347 -3.74 7.81 10.67
CA MET A 347 -4.54 7.20 11.72
C MET A 347 -5.62 8.14 12.30
N LEU A 348 -5.43 9.45 12.14
CA LEU A 348 -6.41 10.50 12.47
C LEU A 348 -7.38 10.79 11.32
N GLY A 349 -7.23 10.14 10.16
CA GLY A 349 -8.02 10.42 8.96
C GLY A 349 -7.71 11.77 8.29
N LYS A 350 -6.60 12.43 8.66
CA LYS A 350 -6.13 13.69 8.10
C LYS A 350 -5.28 13.44 6.85
N ASN A 351 -5.90 12.82 5.85
CA ASN A 351 -5.18 12.31 4.68
C ASN A 351 -4.46 13.40 3.88
N GLU A 352 -5.04 14.59 3.72
CA GLU A 352 -4.41 15.70 2.98
C GLU A 352 -3.11 16.18 3.64
N GLU A 353 -3.12 16.28 4.99
CA GLU A 353 -1.92 16.63 5.75
C GLU A 353 -0.87 15.51 5.67
N ALA A 354 -1.29 14.25 5.74
CA ALA A 354 -0.41 13.09 5.58
C ALA A 354 0.25 13.06 4.19
N ILE A 355 -0.53 13.29 3.12
CA ILE A 355 -0.04 13.42 1.74
C ILE A 355 1.06 14.48 1.67
N THR A 356 0.82 15.66 2.25
CA THR A 356 1.82 16.76 2.25
C THR A 356 3.14 16.34 2.92
N ARG A 357 3.07 15.55 4.00
CA ARG A 357 4.28 15.03 4.68
C ARG A 357 5.03 14.04 3.80
N TYR A 358 4.32 13.13 3.14
CA TYR A 358 4.95 12.12 2.26
C TYR A 358 5.43 12.71 0.93
N GLU A 359 4.70 13.67 0.33
CA GLU A 359 5.17 14.42 -0.84
C GLU A 359 6.53 15.08 -0.58
N ARG A 360 6.70 15.69 0.61
CA ARG A 360 7.98 16.27 1.03
C ARG A 360 9.13 15.25 1.08
N LEU A 361 8.85 14.00 1.48
CA LEU A 361 9.85 12.92 1.42
C LEU A 361 10.14 12.52 -0.01
N MET A 362 9.11 12.42 -0.85
CA MET A 362 9.25 12.08 -2.27
C MET A 362 9.98 13.15 -3.10
N GLU A 363 9.98 14.44 -2.68
CA GLU A 363 10.75 15.49 -3.34
C GLU A 363 12.27 15.24 -3.31
N LYS A 364 12.77 14.57 -2.28
CA LYS A 364 14.17 14.15 -2.15
C LYS A 364 14.51 12.93 -3.02
N GLY A 365 13.52 12.21 -3.49
CA GLY A 365 13.61 10.97 -4.24
C GLY A 365 12.78 9.86 -3.59
N PRO A 366 12.34 8.85 -4.34
CA PRO A 366 11.60 7.70 -3.80
C PRO A 366 12.55 6.71 -3.11
N ASP A 367 13.28 7.17 -2.07
CA ASP A 367 14.32 6.37 -1.40
C ASP A 367 13.76 5.35 -0.41
N ASP A 368 12.48 5.47 -0.06
CA ASP A 368 11.78 4.56 0.86
C ASP A 368 10.51 3.99 0.21
N LEU A 369 10.49 2.68 0.02
CA LEU A 369 9.35 1.94 -0.53
C LEU A 369 8.07 2.12 0.31
N VAL A 370 8.22 2.29 1.64
CA VAL A 370 7.09 2.53 2.55
C VAL A 370 6.41 3.85 2.19
N VAL A 371 7.17 4.91 1.91
CA VAL A 371 6.63 6.21 1.51
C VAL A 371 5.87 6.10 0.19
N VAL A 372 6.45 5.42 -0.82
CA VAL A 372 5.81 5.18 -2.12
C VAL A 372 4.47 4.47 -1.94
N ASN A 373 4.45 3.39 -1.17
CA ASN A 373 3.24 2.60 -0.95
C ASN A 373 2.15 3.37 -0.18
N ARG A 374 2.52 4.09 0.89
CA ARG A 374 1.56 4.88 1.69
C ARG A 374 1.00 6.05 0.90
N LEU A 375 1.86 6.79 0.19
CA LEU A 375 1.44 7.92 -0.61
C LEU A 375 0.52 7.47 -1.76
N ASN A 376 0.86 6.36 -2.44
CA ASN A 376 -0.02 5.76 -3.44
C ASN A 376 -1.37 5.39 -2.83
N GLN A 377 -1.39 4.70 -1.68
CA GLN A 377 -2.63 4.31 -1.01
C GLN A 377 -3.48 5.52 -0.64
N LEU A 378 -2.87 6.61 -0.16
CA LEU A 378 -3.58 7.84 0.16
C LEU A 378 -4.15 8.51 -1.08
N TYR A 379 -3.41 8.59 -2.18
CA TYR A 379 -3.92 9.12 -3.43
C TYR A 379 -5.11 8.31 -3.96
N TRP A 380 -5.07 6.99 -3.81
CA TRP A 380 -6.20 6.12 -4.17
C TRP A 380 -7.41 6.37 -3.28
N ASN A 381 -7.21 6.51 -1.96
CA ASN A 381 -8.28 6.83 -1.02
C ASN A 381 -8.89 8.21 -1.29
N GLU A 382 -8.11 9.14 -1.86
CA GLU A 382 -8.54 10.48 -2.23
C GLU A 382 -9.00 10.60 -3.69
N PHE A 383 -9.08 9.48 -4.42
CA PHE A 383 -9.43 9.43 -5.86
C PHE A 383 -8.52 10.29 -6.76
N LEU A 384 -7.25 10.41 -6.40
CA LEU A 384 -6.20 11.11 -7.13
C LEU A 384 -5.37 10.11 -7.93
N PHE A 385 -6.03 9.34 -8.82
CA PHE A 385 -5.45 8.18 -9.48
C PHE A 385 -4.24 8.53 -10.35
N GLU A 386 -4.26 9.66 -11.04
CA GLU A 386 -3.14 10.13 -11.87
C GLU A 386 -1.88 10.39 -11.01
N LYS A 387 -2.06 11.00 -9.83
CA LYS A 387 -0.95 11.18 -8.89
C LYS A 387 -0.46 9.84 -8.31
N GLY A 388 -1.39 8.90 -8.04
CA GLY A 388 -1.06 7.55 -7.64
C GLY A 388 -0.26 6.80 -8.70
N GLU A 389 -0.67 6.88 -9.98
CA GLU A 389 0.08 6.36 -11.14
C GLU A 389 1.50 6.95 -11.18
N GLU A 390 1.64 8.27 -11.07
CA GLU A 390 2.94 8.96 -11.11
C GLU A 390 3.88 8.48 -10.00
N VAL A 391 3.37 8.35 -8.75
CA VAL A 391 4.16 7.87 -7.61
C VAL A 391 4.62 6.43 -7.81
N LEU A 392 3.75 5.55 -8.31
CA LEU A 392 4.12 4.16 -8.61
C LEU A 392 5.20 4.10 -9.70
N LEU A 393 5.06 4.88 -10.77
CA LEU A 393 6.07 4.94 -11.85
C LEU A 393 7.42 5.43 -11.33
N ARG A 394 7.47 6.49 -10.54
CA ARG A 394 8.70 6.98 -9.89
C ARG A 394 9.29 5.95 -8.92
N GLY A 395 8.44 5.25 -8.18
CA GLY A 395 8.86 4.15 -7.31
C GLY A 395 9.50 3.01 -8.10
N MET A 396 8.92 2.63 -9.23
CA MET A 396 9.47 1.58 -10.11
C MET A 396 10.81 1.96 -10.75
N GLU A 397 11.07 3.23 -11.05
CA GLU A 397 12.38 3.69 -11.53
C GLU A 397 13.48 3.40 -10.49
N LYS A 398 13.18 3.56 -9.21
CA LYS A 398 14.13 3.33 -8.10
C LYS A 398 14.17 1.86 -7.67
N PHE A 399 13.01 1.18 -7.68
CA PHE A 399 12.84 -0.21 -7.22
C PHE A 399 12.32 -1.11 -8.36
N PRO A 400 13.06 -1.30 -9.45
CA PRO A 400 12.57 -2.02 -10.64
C PRO A 400 12.33 -3.51 -10.40
N ALA A 401 12.87 -4.09 -9.35
CA ALA A 401 12.66 -5.47 -8.97
C ALA A 401 11.43 -5.71 -8.07
N GLU A 402 10.80 -4.61 -7.61
CA GLU A 402 9.67 -4.68 -6.67
C GLU A 402 8.37 -5.01 -7.40
N THR A 403 7.94 -6.26 -7.28
CA THR A 403 6.76 -6.78 -7.98
C THR A 403 5.45 -6.17 -7.50
N GLU A 404 5.37 -5.78 -6.23
CA GLU A 404 4.17 -5.19 -5.64
C GLU A 404 3.75 -3.89 -6.32
N LEU A 405 4.72 -3.02 -6.66
CA LEU A 405 4.45 -1.76 -7.38
C LEU A 405 3.89 -2.02 -8.77
N ILE A 406 4.48 -3.01 -9.47
CA ILE A 406 4.05 -3.42 -10.80
C ILE A 406 2.64 -3.97 -10.75
N GLU A 407 2.34 -4.85 -9.80
CA GLU A 407 1.01 -5.44 -9.62
C GLU A 407 -0.07 -4.40 -9.35
N LYS A 408 0.20 -3.42 -8.47
CA LYS A 408 -0.71 -2.31 -8.20
C LYS A 408 -1.00 -1.48 -9.46
N LEU A 409 0.03 -1.17 -10.23
CA LEU A 409 -0.12 -0.37 -11.44
C LEU A 409 -0.87 -1.16 -12.53
N LEU A 410 -0.57 -2.45 -12.69
CA LEU A 410 -1.27 -3.31 -13.64
C LEU A 410 -2.74 -3.49 -13.25
N ALA A 411 -3.06 -3.69 -11.97
CA ALA A 411 -4.43 -3.77 -11.50
C ALA A 411 -5.23 -2.49 -11.81
N TYR A 412 -4.60 -1.34 -11.65
CA TYR A 412 -5.20 -0.06 -12.04
C TYR A 412 -5.45 0.03 -13.54
N TYR A 413 -4.49 -0.36 -14.39
CA TYR A 413 -4.65 -0.32 -15.83
C TYR A 413 -5.67 -1.35 -16.33
N GLU A 414 -5.72 -2.55 -15.74
CA GLU A 414 -6.69 -3.59 -16.07
C GLU A 414 -8.12 -3.16 -15.79
N SER A 415 -8.39 -2.60 -14.60
CA SER A 415 -9.72 -2.12 -14.21
C SER A 415 -10.20 -0.95 -15.08
N ASN A 416 -9.27 -0.12 -15.56
CA ASN A 416 -9.58 1.00 -16.46
C ASN A 416 -9.44 0.66 -17.95
N ARG A 417 -9.19 -0.61 -18.31
CA ARG A 417 -8.99 -1.10 -19.68
C ARG A 417 -7.87 -0.37 -20.45
N LEU A 418 -6.87 0.13 -19.73
CA LEU A 418 -5.71 0.84 -20.29
C LEU A 418 -4.63 -0.16 -20.72
N PHE A 419 -5.01 -1.13 -21.56
CA PHE A 419 -4.18 -2.27 -21.93
C PHE A 419 -2.88 -1.90 -22.64
N GLU A 420 -2.83 -0.77 -23.35
CA GLU A 420 -1.60 -0.27 -23.96
C GLU A 420 -0.56 0.13 -22.90
N LYS A 421 -1.00 0.84 -21.84
CA LYS A 421 -0.11 1.20 -20.72
C LYS A 421 0.33 -0.05 -19.97
N ALA A 422 -0.61 -0.97 -19.69
CA ALA A 422 -0.31 -2.25 -19.04
C ALA A 422 0.73 -3.07 -19.83
N SER A 423 0.60 -3.13 -21.15
CA SER A 423 1.55 -3.82 -22.03
C SER A 423 2.96 -3.25 -21.94
N LYS A 424 3.11 -1.92 -21.86
CA LYS A 424 4.43 -1.29 -21.73
C LYS A 424 5.11 -1.64 -20.40
N ILE A 425 4.35 -1.60 -19.30
CA ILE A 425 4.88 -1.92 -17.97
C ILE A 425 5.29 -3.38 -17.87
N ILE A 426 4.42 -4.31 -18.33
CA ILE A 426 4.72 -5.74 -18.23
C ILE A 426 5.87 -6.14 -19.18
N LEU A 427 6.05 -5.46 -20.31
CA LEU A 427 7.20 -5.67 -21.19
C LEU A 427 8.51 -5.36 -20.48
N GLY A 428 8.63 -4.22 -19.81
CA GLY A 428 9.82 -3.86 -19.02
C GLY A 428 10.12 -4.91 -17.93
N PHE A 429 9.07 -5.45 -17.29
CA PHE A 429 9.24 -6.53 -16.32
C PHE A 429 9.73 -7.84 -16.95
N ILE A 430 9.21 -8.19 -18.15
CA ILE A 430 9.64 -9.37 -18.89
C ILE A 430 11.09 -9.24 -19.36
N GLU A 431 11.57 -8.04 -19.72
CA GLU A 431 12.99 -7.81 -20.06
C GLU A 431 13.91 -8.16 -18.87
N ALA A 432 13.48 -7.84 -17.65
CA ALA A 432 14.21 -8.19 -16.43
C ALA A 432 14.06 -9.67 -16.02
N LYS A 433 12.90 -10.30 -16.31
CA LYS A 433 12.56 -11.68 -15.96
C LYS A 433 11.93 -12.41 -17.15
N PRO A 434 12.72 -12.83 -18.17
CA PRO A 434 12.21 -13.34 -19.45
C PRO A 434 11.38 -14.60 -19.39
N ASP A 435 11.58 -15.42 -18.36
CA ASP A 435 10.94 -16.73 -18.20
C ASP A 435 9.74 -16.70 -17.24
N ASN A 436 9.28 -15.51 -16.83
CA ASN A 436 8.11 -15.40 -15.97
C ASN A 436 6.82 -15.69 -16.76
N SER A 437 6.33 -16.91 -16.66
CA SER A 437 5.15 -17.39 -17.38
C SER A 437 3.89 -16.56 -17.11
N ALA A 438 3.70 -16.11 -15.87
CA ALA A 438 2.55 -15.28 -15.50
C ALA A 438 2.60 -13.91 -16.18
N ALA A 439 3.76 -13.26 -16.22
CA ALA A 439 3.95 -11.98 -16.90
C ALA A 439 3.76 -12.10 -18.43
N LEU A 440 4.33 -13.16 -19.02
CA LEU A 440 4.16 -13.47 -20.45
C LEU A 440 2.69 -13.69 -20.80
N ALA A 441 1.97 -14.43 -19.97
CA ALA A 441 0.55 -14.69 -20.19
C ALA A 441 -0.32 -13.44 -19.99
N LYS A 442 0.00 -12.57 -19.00
CA LYS A 442 -0.65 -11.27 -18.85
C LYS A 442 -0.46 -10.39 -20.08
N LEU A 443 0.75 -10.34 -20.64
CA LEU A 443 0.99 -9.61 -21.89
C LEU A 443 0.16 -10.17 -23.04
N GLY A 444 0.06 -11.50 -23.17
CA GLY A 444 -0.84 -12.15 -24.11
C GLY A 444 -2.30 -11.71 -23.94
N PHE A 445 -2.75 -11.62 -22.70
CA PHE A 445 -4.10 -11.15 -22.38
C PHE A 445 -4.31 -9.67 -22.77
N TYR A 446 -3.34 -8.80 -22.56
CA TYR A 446 -3.44 -7.40 -22.97
C TYR A 446 -3.48 -7.27 -24.49
N GLU A 447 -2.61 -7.98 -25.20
CA GLU A 447 -2.61 -8.00 -26.69
C GLU A 447 -3.94 -8.54 -27.27
N LYS A 448 -4.55 -9.54 -26.63
CA LYS A 448 -5.89 -10.02 -26.96
C LYS A 448 -6.94 -8.91 -26.85
N ASN A 449 -6.94 -8.16 -25.74
CA ASN A 449 -7.88 -7.07 -25.51
C ASN A 449 -7.64 -5.88 -26.47
N LEU A 450 -6.42 -5.66 -26.90
CA LEU A 450 -6.03 -4.70 -27.94
C LEU A 450 -6.38 -5.18 -29.36
N LYS A 451 -7.03 -6.35 -29.51
CA LYS A 451 -7.41 -6.97 -30.80
C LYS A 451 -6.21 -7.36 -31.66
N HIS A 452 -5.13 -7.77 -31.05
CA HIS A 452 -3.93 -8.29 -31.72
C HIS A 452 -3.79 -9.80 -31.47
N PRO A 453 -4.63 -10.67 -32.10
CA PRO A 453 -4.67 -12.11 -31.79
C PRO A 453 -3.35 -12.83 -32.04
N GLU A 454 -2.61 -12.49 -33.11
CA GLU A 454 -1.33 -13.13 -33.41
C GLU A 454 -0.26 -12.83 -32.35
N LYS A 455 -0.19 -11.58 -31.87
CA LYS A 455 0.74 -11.24 -30.78
C LYS A 455 0.33 -11.93 -29.49
N ALA A 456 -0.98 -11.99 -29.20
CA ALA A 456 -1.49 -12.68 -28.03
C ALA A 456 -1.11 -14.17 -28.05
N LEU A 457 -1.31 -14.85 -29.17
CA LEU A 457 -0.92 -16.26 -29.37
C LEU A 457 0.58 -16.48 -29.18
N TYR A 458 1.41 -15.57 -29.71
CA TYR A 458 2.86 -15.62 -29.52
C TYR A 458 3.25 -15.59 -28.04
N TRP A 459 2.65 -14.65 -27.27
CA TRP A 459 2.97 -14.50 -25.84
C TRP A 459 2.43 -15.64 -24.99
N PHE A 460 1.21 -16.16 -25.27
CA PHE A 460 0.71 -17.35 -24.59
C PHE A 460 1.57 -18.57 -24.89
N LYS A 461 1.99 -18.78 -26.14
CA LYS A 461 2.90 -19.87 -26.51
C LYS A 461 4.23 -19.77 -25.77
N LYS A 462 4.78 -18.56 -25.62
CA LYS A 462 6.00 -18.32 -24.87
C LYS A 462 5.79 -18.59 -23.37
N ALA A 463 4.65 -18.20 -22.80
CA ALA A 463 4.29 -18.49 -21.41
C ALA A 463 4.22 -20.00 -21.15
N LEU A 464 3.61 -20.74 -22.07
CA LEU A 464 3.47 -22.20 -22.01
C LEU A 464 4.80 -22.93 -22.25
N SER A 465 5.73 -22.32 -22.95
CA SER A 465 7.11 -22.87 -23.07
C SER A 465 7.85 -22.81 -21.74
N SER A 466 7.58 -21.78 -20.93
CA SER A 466 8.17 -21.61 -19.58
C SER A 466 7.42 -22.41 -18.51
N SER A 467 6.10 -22.55 -18.62
CA SER A 467 5.25 -23.32 -17.72
C SER A 467 4.19 -24.10 -18.51
N PRO A 468 4.48 -25.33 -18.94
CA PRO A 468 3.58 -26.12 -19.78
C PRO A 468 2.23 -26.47 -19.14
N ASP A 469 2.13 -26.44 -17.82
CA ASP A 469 0.93 -26.73 -17.04
C ASP A 469 0.06 -25.51 -16.69
N PHE A 470 0.39 -24.35 -17.21
CA PHE A 470 -0.32 -23.10 -16.93
C PHE A 470 -1.69 -23.06 -17.62
N GLU A 471 -2.68 -23.59 -16.91
CA GLU A 471 -4.04 -23.80 -17.41
C GLU A 471 -4.68 -22.53 -17.98
N TRP A 472 -4.58 -21.40 -17.27
CA TRP A 472 -5.15 -20.14 -17.73
C TRP A 472 -4.60 -19.70 -19.10
N ALA A 473 -3.31 -19.89 -19.34
CA ALA A 473 -2.70 -19.56 -20.64
C ALA A 473 -3.22 -20.47 -21.75
N HIS A 474 -3.42 -21.78 -21.49
CA HIS A 474 -4.06 -22.69 -22.44
C HIS A 474 -5.49 -22.26 -22.77
N VAL A 475 -6.30 -21.93 -21.74
CA VAL A 475 -7.68 -21.44 -21.92
C VAL A 475 -7.72 -20.23 -22.84
N GLN A 476 -6.85 -19.24 -22.59
CA GLN A 476 -6.81 -18.02 -23.40
C GLN A 476 -6.32 -18.29 -24.82
N GLN A 477 -5.29 -19.10 -25.01
CA GLN A 477 -4.76 -19.48 -26.32
C GLN A 477 -5.81 -20.22 -27.16
N ILE A 478 -6.43 -21.23 -26.57
CA ILE A 478 -7.45 -22.07 -27.26
C ILE A 478 -8.67 -21.22 -27.62
N GLY A 479 -9.10 -20.35 -26.67
CA GLY A 479 -10.21 -19.43 -26.96
C GLY A 479 -9.93 -18.46 -28.10
N ILE A 480 -8.68 -18.00 -28.29
CA ILE A 480 -8.30 -17.17 -29.44
C ILE A 480 -8.35 -18.02 -30.72
N LEU A 481 -7.78 -19.22 -30.71
CA LEU A 481 -7.73 -20.11 -31.89
C LEU A 481 -9.14 -20.48 -32.38
N LEU A 482 -10.05 -20.78 -31.44
CA LEU A 482 -11.45 -21.09 -31.78
C LEU A 482 -12.19 -19.86 -32.34
N ASN A 483 -11.95 -18.68 -31.76
CA ASN A 483 -12.58 -17.43 -32.24
C ASN A 483 -12.02 -16.95 -33.59
N THR A 484 -10.81 -17.35 -33.94
CA THR A 484 -10.18 -17.05 -35.26
C THR A 484 -10.33 -18.16 -36.27
N GLU A 485 -11.20 -19.15 -36.00
CA GLU A 485 -11.51 -20.28 -36.88
C GLU A 485 -10.28 -21.19 -37.25
N ARG A 486 -9.26 -21.19 -36.38
CA ARG A 486 -8.05 -22.02 -36.52
C ARG A 486 -8.25 -23.34 -35.77
N GLU A 487 -9.18 -24.15 -36.29
CA GLU A 487 -9.68 -25.35 -35.60
C GLU A 487 -8.60 -26.42 -35.39
N ASP A 488 -7.77 -26.68 -36.39
CA ASP A 488 -6.70 -27.67 -36.30
C ASP A 488 -5.67 -27.32 -35.21
N GLU A 489 -5.34 -26.05 -35.09
CA GLU A 489 -4.40 -25.59 -34.06
C GLU A 489 -5.06 -25.62 -32.68
N ALA A 490 -6.35 -25.31 -32.58
CA ALA A 490 -7.10 -25.41 -31.32
C ALA A 490 -7.18 -26.87 -30.85
N GLU A 491 -7.41 -27.82 -31.77
CA GLU A 491 -7.43 -29.23 -31.48
C GLU A 491 -6.07 -29.74 -30.99
N ASN A 492 -4.98 -29.34 -31.64
CA ASN A 492 -3.64 -29.70 -31.21
C ASN A 492 -3.34 -29.15 -29.81
N ALA A 493 -3.70 -27.89 -29.55
CA ALA A 493 -3.50 -27.27 -28.25
C ALA A 493 -4.33 -27.94 -27.14
N LEU A 494 -5.58 -28.33 -27.42
CA LEU A 494 -6.42 -29.09 -26.49
C LEU A 494 -5.81 -30.48 -26.20
N ASN A 495 -5.36 -31.19 -27.24
CA ASN A 495 -4.73 -32.48 -27.07
C ASN A 495 -3.42 -32.40 -26.27
N ASP A 496 -2.60 -31.38 -26.49
CA ASP A 496 -1.37 -31.17 -25.74
C ASP A 496 -1.67 -30.86 -24.27
N PHE A 497 -2.70 -30.05 -23.99
CA PHE A 497 -3.13 -29.81 -22.66
C PHE A 497 -3.70 -31.06 -21.96
N LEU A 498 -4.47 -31.86 -22.67
CA LEU A 498 -5.02 -33.14 -22.16
C LEU A 498 -3.94 -34.19 -21.89
N LYS A 499 -2.80 -34.18 -22.58
CA LYS A 499 -1.64 -35.00 -22.20
C LYS A 499 -1.10 -34.67 -20.82
N LEU A 500 -1.14 -33.38 -20.44
CA LEU A 500 -0.71 -32.89 -19.13
C LEU A 500 -1.79 -33.11 -18.08
N LYS A 501 -3.04 -32.84 -18.43
CA LYS A 501 -4.20 -32.93 -17.54
C LYS A 501 -5.32 -33.77 -18.18
N PRO A 502 -5.21 -35.10 -18.21
CA PRO A 502 -6.15 -35.99 -18.92
C PRO A 502 -7.61 -35.90 -18.43
N ASN A 503 -7.81 -35.36 -17.25
CA ASN A 503 -9.12 -35.27 -16.60
C ASN A 503 -9.65 -33.83 -16.54
N SER A 504 -9.20 -32.92 -17.37
CA SER A 504 -9.75 -31.56 -17.40
C SER A 504 -11.14 -31.57 -18.02
N GLU A 505 -12.17 -31.34 -17.19
CA GLU A 505 -13.57 -31.25 -17.66
C GLU A 505 -13.74 -30.23 -18.78
N TRP A 506 -13.15 -29.05 -18.59
CA TRP A 506 -13.21 -27.97 -19.55
C TRP A 506 -12.59 -28.38 -20.90
N ALA A 507 -11.36 -28.92 -20.91
CA ALA A 507 -10.66 -29.24 -22.15
C ALA A 507 -11.33 -30.38 -22.92
N LEU A 508 -11.82 -31.40 -22.20
CA LEU A 508 -12.56 -32.50 -22.81
C LEU A 508 -13.90 -32.00 -23.38
N LEU A 509 -14.57 -31.05 -22.72
CA LEU A 509 -15.81 -30.46 -23.22
C LEU A 509 -15.55 -29.63 -24.48
N GLU A 510 -14.54 -28.75 -24.48
CA GLU A 510 -14.18 -27.93 -25.64
C GLU A 510 -13.76 -28.83 -26.85
N LEU A 511 -12.96 -29.86 -26.59
CA LEU A 511 -12.57 -30.81 -27.66
C LEU A 511 -13.79 -31.56 -28.21
N SER A 512 -14.72 -31.97 -27.33
CA SER A 512 -15.96 -32.64 -27.78
C SER A 512 -16.81 -31.70 -28.64
N GLN A 513 -16.91 -30.42 -28.27
CA GLN A 513 -17.66 -29.41 -29.05
C GLN A 513 -16.99 -29.13 -30.40
N LEU A 514 -15.64 -29.10 -30.42
CA LEU A 514 -14.88 -28.94 -31.65
C LEU A 514 -15.08 -30.14 -32.59
N LYS A 515 -15.02 -31.38 -32.06
CA LYS A 515 -15.29 -32.60 -32.81
C LYS A 515 -16.73 -32.66 -33.36
N LEU A 516 -17.69 -32.17 -32.60
CA LEU A 516 -19.08 -32.00 -33.05
C LEU A 516 -19.18 -31.00 -34.21
N LYS A 517 -18.46 -29.88 -34.15
CA LYS A 517 -18.43 -28.86 -35.21
C LYS A 517 -17.81 -29.41 -36.48
N GLN A 518 -16.82 -30.29 -36.36
CA GLN A 518 -16.15 -30.99 -37.48
C GLN A 518 -16.93 -32.22 -37.98
N GLU A 519 -18.10 -32.49 -37.40
CA GLU A 519 -18.92 -33.68 -37.72
C GLU A 519 -18.25 -35.03 -37.40
N HIS A 520 -17.22 -35.05 -36.56
CA HIS A 520 -16.55 -36.25 -36.08
C HIS A 520 -17.32 -36.87 -34.89
N PHE A 521 -18.54 -37.33 -35.14
CA PHE A 521 -19.49 -37.73 -34.10
C PHE A 521 -19.01 -38.87 -33.20
N SER A 522 -18.29 -39.86 -33.75
CA SER A 522 -17.77 -41.02 -33.00
C SER A 522 -16.73 -40.59 -31.95
N GLU A 523 -15.81 -39.70 -32.34
CA GLU A 523 -14.77 -39.18 -31.44
C GLU A 523 -15.40 -38.29 -30.36
N ALA A 524 -16.37 -37.45 -30.75
CA ALA A 524 -17.12 -36.60 -29.78
C ALA A 524 -17.88 -37.45 -28.76
N GLU A 525 -18.48 -38.57 -29.19
CA GLU A 525 -19.23 -39.47 -28.29
C GLU A 525 -18.29 -40.14 -27.29
N GLU A 526 -17.15 -40.64 -27.70
CA GLU A 526 -16.14 -41.24 -26.82
C GLU A 526 -15.63 -40.24 -25.77
N LEU A 527 -15.32 -39.03 -26.17
CA LEU A 527 -14.88 -37.97 -25.28
C LEU A 527 -15.95 -37.58 -24.27
N LEU A 528 -17.22 -37.47 -24.67
CA LEU A 528 -18.35 -37.17 -23.81
C LEU A 528 -18.65 -38.31 -22.83
N GLU A 529 -18.55 -39.58 -23.25
CA GLU A 529 -18.73 -40.73 -22.37
C GLU A 529 -17.63 -40.79 -21.30
N GLN A 530 -16.36 -40.55 -21.66
CA GLN A 530 -15.26 -40.47 -20.72
C GLN A 530 -15.51 -39.36 -19.69
N ASN A 531 -16.00 -38.20 -20.13
CA ASN A 531 -16.33 -37.08 -19.30
C ASN A 531 -17.50 -37.42 -18.35
N LEU A 532 -18.58 -38.00 -18.85
CA LEU A 532 -19.77 -38.34 -18.04
C LEU A 532 -19.50 -39.39 -16.99
N ALA A 533 -18.58 -40.33 -17.25
CA ALA A 533 -18.17 -41.33 -16.28
C ALA A 533 -17.66 -40.66 -14.97
N LYS A 534 -17.14 -39.43 -15.08
CA LYS A 534 -16.56 -38.67 -13.97
C LYS A 534 -17.40 -37.49 -13.50
N TYR A 535 -18.07 -36.80 -14.44
CA TYR A 535 -18.84 -35.56 -14.19
C TYR A 535 -20.32 -35.72 -14.52
N GLN A 536 -21.00 -36.64 -13.88
CA GLN A 536 -22.36 -37.18 -14.22
C GLN A 536 -23.46 -36.10 -14.32
N ASP A 537 -23.31 -34.97 -13.61
CA ASP A 537 -24.30 -33.91 -13.55
C ASP A 537 -23.83 -32.57 -14.14
N SER A 538 -22.71 -32.57 -14.86
CA SER A 538 -22.26 -31.38 -15.59
C SER A 538 -23.26 -30.99 -16.67
N ALA A 539 -23.87 -29.80 -16.49
CA ALA A 539 -24.86 -29.28 -17.44
C ALA A 539 -24.24 -29.04 -18.85
N GLY A 540 -22.96 -28.66 -18.93
CA GLY A 540 -22.25 -28.47 -20.21
C GLY A 540 -22.10 -29.76 -20.98
N ILE A 541 -21.63 -30.82 -20.32
CA ILE A 541 -21.42 -32.14 -20.90
C ILE A 541 -22.75 -32.72 -21.37
N LEU A 542 -23.76 -32.71 -20.51
CA LEU A 542 -25.10 -33.20 -20.84
C LEU A 542 -25.71 -32.43 -22.03
N GLN A 543 -25.55 -31.10 -22.08
CA GLN A 543 -26.05 -30.30 -23.19
C GLN A 543 -25.35 -30.63 -24.49
N THR A 544 -24.03 -30.81 -24.48
CA THR A 544 -23.25 -31.19 -25.67
C THR A 544 -23.62 -32.62 -26.12
N GLN A 545 -23.85 -33.54 -25.20
CA GLN A 545 -24.30 -34.90 -25.51
C GLN A 545 -25.73 -34.91 -26.10
N GLY A 546 -26.63 -34.10 -25.54
CA GLY A 546 -27.99 -33.97 -26.13
C GLY A 546 -27.94 -33.48 -27.58
N ARG A 547 -27.05 -32.51 -27.86
CA ARG A 547 -26.85 -31.98 -29.20
C ARG A 547 -26.19 -33.00 -30.15
N LEU A 548 -25.23 -33.78 -29.64
CA LEU A 548 -24.68 -34.92 -30.41
C LEU A 548 -25.77 -35.90 -30.86
N TYR A 549 -26.65 -36.31 -29.93
CA TYR A 549 -27.74 -37.23 -30.24
C TYR A 549 -28.74 -36.63 -31.23
N GLU A 550 -29.02 -35.32 -31.17
CA GLU A 550 -29.81 -34.63 -32.18
C GLU A 550 -29.19 -34.70 -33.58
N LEU A 551 -27.88 -34.44 -33.69
CA LEU A 551 -27.15 -34.47 -34.96
C LEU A 551 -27.07 -35.92 -35.53
N GLN A 552 -26.92 -36.92 -34.68
CA GLN A 552 -26.97 -38.33 -35.05
C GLN A 552 -28.42 -38.83 -35.30
N LYS A 553 -29.44 -37.98 -35.15
CA LYS A 553 -30.87 -38.35 -35.27
C LYS A 553 -31.34 -39.39 -34.23
N ARG A 554 -30.66 -39.49 -33.10
CA ARG A 554 -30.96 -40.39 -31.97
C ARG A 554 -31.91 -39.68 -31.02
N TRP A 555 -33.12 -39.41 -31.52
CA TRP A 555 -34.11 -38.54 -30.87
C TRP A 555 -34.55 -38.99 -29.48
N LYS A 556 -34.58 -40.28 -29.22
CA LYS A 556 -35.01 -40.84 -27.94
C LYS A 556 -33.98 -40.57 -26.85
N GLU A 557 -32.70 -40.75 -27.19
CA GLU A 557 -31.58 -40.46 -26.31
C GLU A 557 -31.49 -38.94 -26.04
N ALA A 558 -31.66 -38.12 -27.07
CA ALA A 558 -31.69 -36.64 -26.95
C ALA A 558 -32.82 -36.21 -26.00
N GLU A 559 -34.06 -36.76 -26.17
CA GLU A 559 -35.18 -36.50 -25.27
C GLU A 559 -34.81 -36.78 -23.81
N ASN A 560 -34.18 -37.93 -23.53
CA ASN A 560 -33.81 -38.32 -22.17
C ASN A 560 -32.79 -37.37 -21.56
N ILE A 561 -31.81 -36.95 -22.31
CA ILE A 561 -30.78 -36.02 -21.83
C ILE A 561 -31.36 -34.63 -21.57
N PHE A 562 -32.19 -34.09 -22.48
CA PHE A 562 -32.82 -32.78 -22.23
C PHE A 562 -33.82 -32.79 -21.08
N LYS A 563 -34.53 -33.92 -20.83
CA LYS A 563 -35.31 -34.09 -19.64
C LYS A 563 -34.46 -34.04 -18.36
N LYS A 564 -33.32 -34.75 -18.36
CA LYS A 564 -32.35 -34.70 -17.25
C LYS A 564 -31.83 -33.27 -17.04
N LEU A 565 -31.45 -32.56 -18.09
CA LEU A 565 -31.00 -31.17 -18.01
C LEU A 565 -32.05 -30.21 -17.44
N LEU A 566 -33.31 -30.41 -17.79
CA LEU A 566 -34.41 -29.61 -17.28
C LEU A 566 -34.69 -29.86 -15.79
N THR A 567 -34.25 -30.98 -15.20
CA THR A 567 -34.26 -31.13 -13.74
C THR A 567 -33.24 -30.22 -13.05
N ILE A 568 -32.14 -29.92 -13.73
CA ILE A 568 -31.09 -29.00 -13.22
C ILE A 568 -31.44 -27.54 -13.53
N ARG A 569 -32.03 -27.27 -14.71
CA ARG A 569 -32.35 -25.89 -15.19
C ARG A 569 -33.81 -25.85 -15.73
N PRO A 570 -34.83 -25.84 -14.89
CA PRO A 570 -36.23 -26.05 -15.28
C PRO A 570 -36.82 -24.97 -16.21
N LYS A 571 -36.33 -23.73 -16.14
CA LYS A 571 -36.86 -22.56 -16.89
C LYS A 571 -35.99 -22.15 -18.07
N ASN A 572 -35.16 -23.05 -18.59
CA ASN A 572 -34.30 -22.72 -19.71
C ASN A 572 -35.07 -22.92 -21.04
N SER A 573 -35.44 -21.81 -21.67
CA SER A 573 -36.16 -21.80 -22.96
C SER A 573 -35.47 -22.58 -24.06
N LEU A 574 -34.12 -22.51 -24.15
CA LEU A 574 -33.35 -23.23 -25.13
C LEU A 574 -33.45 -24.75 -24.94
N LEU A 575 -33.34 -25.24 -23.72
CA LEU A 575 -33.45 -26.68 -23.38
C LEU A 575 -34.86 -27.19 -23.64
N LEU A 576 -35.89 -26.41 -23.30
CA LEU A 576 -37.30 -26.73 -23.61
C LEU A 576 -37.52 -26.82 -25.13
N THR A 577 -36.84 -25.95 -25.89
CA THR A 577 -36.92 -25.98 -27.38
C THR A 577 -36.27 -27.24 -27.93
N HIS A 578 -35.09 -27.60 -27.48
CA HIS A 578 -34.42 -28.85 -27.86
C HIS A 578 -35.25 -30.08 -27.49
N LEU A 579 -35.84 -30.11 -26.28
CA LEU A 579 -36.75 -31.20 -25.87
C LEU A 579 -37.94 -31.27 -26.78
N GLY A 580 -38.64 -30.15 -27.07
CA GLY A 580 -39.78 -30.12 -27.99
C GLY A 580 -39.40 -30.52 -29.41
N PHE A 581 -38.22 -30.16 -29.89
CA PHE A 581 -37.73 -30.57 -31.19
C PHE A 581 -37.48 -32.08 -31.24
N SER A 582 -36.83 -32.66 -30.27
CA SER A 582 -36.60 -34.12 -30.19
C SER A 582 -37.91 -34.88 -30.13
N GLN A 583 -38.90 -34.43 -29.35
CA GLN A 583 -40.22 -35.00 -29.24
C GLN A 583 -41.02 -34.92 -30.55
N TRP A 584 -40.93 -33.77 -31.26
CA TRP A 584 -41.53 -33.64 -32.59
C TRP A 584 -40.99 -34.70 -33.57
N LYS A 585 -39.67 -34.89 -33.64
CA LYS A 585 -39.03 -35.93 -34.45
C LYS A 585 -39.45 -37.34 -34.06
N LEU A 586 -39.82 -37.57 -32.81
CA LEU A 586 -40.40 -38.83 -32.30
C LEU A 586 -41.91 -38.96 -32.56
N LYS A 587 -42.52 -38.01 -33.26
CA LYS A 587 -43.97 -37.92 -33.51
C LYS A 587 -44.81 -37.71 -32.24
N LYS A 588 -44.26 -37.26 -31.14
CA LYS A 588 -44.94 -36.88 -29.89
C LYS A 588 -45.41 -35.42 -29.96
N THR A 589 -46.31 -35.17 -30.92
CA THR A 589 -46.67 -33.78 -31.30
C THR A 589 -47.25 -32.96 -30.14
N GLU A 590 -48.07 -33.56 -29.28
CA GLU A 590 -48.69 -32.84 -28.20
C GLU A 590 -47.71 -32.48 -27.07
N GLU A 591 -46.82 -33.40 -26.69
CA GLU A 591 -45.76 -33.14 -25.71
C GLU A 591 -44.78 -32.08 -26.25
N ALA A 592 -44.42 -32.17 -27.54
CA ALA A 592 -43.58 -31.16 -28.21
C ALA A 592 -44.21 -29.77 -28.12
N ARG A 593 -45.51 -29.66 -28.46
CA ARG A 593 -46.21 -28.37 -28.45
C ARG A 593 -46.24 -27.75 -27.04
N GLN A 594 -46.50 -28.58 -26.00
CA GLN A 594 -46.48 -28.11 -24.61
C GLN A 594 -45.08 -27.53 -24.22
N ASN A 595 -44.01 -28.23 -24.51
CA ASN A 595 -42.67 -27.79 -24.18
C ASN A 595 -42.26 -26.55 -25.01
N ILE A 596 -42.63 -26.47 -26.28
CA ILE A 596 -42.39 -25.27 -27.10
C ILE A 596 -43.20 -24.08 -26.62
N THR A 597 -44.47 -24.29 -26.22
CA THR A 597 -45.27 -23.21 -25.62
C THR A 597 -44.66 -22.71 -24.32
N HIS A 598 -44.12 -23.63 -23.49
CA HIS A 598 -43.41 -23.24 -22.29
C HIS A 598 -42.10 -22.53 -22.60
N ALA A 599 -41.36 -22.96 -23.63
CA ALA A 599 -40.15 -22.25 -24.09
C ALA A 599 -40.44 -20.81 -24.52
N LEU A 600 -41.56 -20.62 -25.23
CA LEU A 600 -42.03 -19.28 -25.65
C LEU A 600 -42.53 -18.43 -24.47
N TYR A 601 -43.09 -19.08 -23.44
CA TYR A 601 -43.45 -18.36 -22.22
C TYR A 601 -42.23 -17.82 -21.47
N GLU A 602 -41.18 -18.63 -21.36
CA GLU A 602 -39.91 -18.22 -20.69
C GLU A 602 -39.08 -17.23 -21.55
N ASN A 603 -39.10 -17.39 -22.87
CA ASN A 603 -38.46 -16.46 -23.82
C ASN A 603 -39.29 -16.25 -25.07
N PRO A 604 -40.18 -15.26 -25.10
CA PRO A 604 -41.00 -14.93 -26.27
C PRO A 604 -40.20 -14.53 -27.51
N GLY A 605 -38.94 -14.13 -27.37
CA GLY A 605 -38.05 -13.74 -28.45
C GLY A 605 -37.38 -14.93 -29.18
N SER A 606 -37.59 -16.16 -28.74
CA SER A 606 -36.95 -17.34 -29.34
C SER A 606 -37.58 -17.69 -30.70
N LEU A 607 -36.92 -17.31 -31.77
CA LEU A 607 -37.39 -17.61 -33.14
C LEU A 607 -37.39 -19.12 -33.43
N TRP A 608 -36.44 -19.86 -32.92
CA TRP A 608 -36.42 -21.28 -33.13
C TRP A 608 -37.63 -21.96 -32.47
N ALA A 609 -37.99 -21.56 -31.28
CA ALA A 609 -39.20 -22.03 -30.62
C ALA A 609 -40.46 -21.61 -31.41
N TRP A 610 -40.53 -20.40 -31.93
CA TRP A 610 -41.63 -19.96 -32.78
C TRP A 610 -41.76 -20.78 -34.09
N ASN A 611 -40.65 -21.07 -34.79
CA ASN A 611 -40.66 -21.87 -35.99
C ASN A 611 -41.19 -23.27 -35.70
N LEU A 612 -40.75 -23.90 -34.60
CA LEU A 612 -41.24 -25.20 -34.19
C LEU A 612 -42.72 -25.17 -33.78
N TYR A 613 -43.15 -24.10 -33.09
CA TYR A 613 -44.55 -23.94 -32.71
C TYR A 613 -45.43 -23.93 -33.95
N LEU A 614 -45.06 -23.18 -34.98
CA LEU A 614 -45.81 -23.09 -36.24
C LEU A 614 -45.87 -24.46 -36.95
N LEU A 615 -44.76 -25.22 -37.00
CA LEU A 615 -44.69 -26.56 -37.57
C LEU A 615 -45.57 -27.56 -36.82
N LEU A 616 -45.82 -27.33 -35.53
CA LEU A 616 -46.66 -28.18 -34.69
C LEU A 616 -48.16 -27.84 -34.71
N LEU A 617 -48.57 -26.75 -35.37
CA LEU A 617 -49.96 -26.39 -35.57
C LEU A 617 -50.61 -27.33 -36.62
N PRO A 618 -51.94 -27.62 -36.52
CA PRO A 618 -52.68 -28.30 -37.57
C PRO A 618 -52.61 -27.53 -38.90
N GLU A 619 -52.55 -28.26 -40.01
CA GLU A 619 -52.33 -27.68 -41.34
C GLU A 619 -53.34 -26.57 -41.71
N ALA A 620 -54.59 -26.67 -41.30
CA ALA A 620 -55.59 -25.59 -41.50
C ALA A 620 -55.26 -24.34 -40.69
N GLN A 621 -54.68 -24.47 -39.50
CA GLN A 621 -54.26 -23.37 -38.65
C GLN A 621 -52.91 -22.78 -39.14
N GLN A 622 -52.01 -23.63 -39.71
CA GLN A 622 -50.79 -23.17 -40.32
C GLN A 622 -51.10 -22.30 -41.55
N ARG A 623 -52.00 -22.76 -42.44
CA ARG A 623 -52.41 -21.99 -43.66
C ARG A 623 -53.04 -20.65 -43.31
N ARG A 624 -53.87 -20.64 -42.30
CA ARG A 624 -54.50 -19.41 -41.79
C ARG A 624 -53.47 -18.43 -41.20
N TRP A 625 -52.60 -18.96 -40.36
CA TRP A 625 -51.56 -18.17 -39.72
C TRP A 625 -50.53 -17.65 -40.78
N ILE A 626 -50.06 -18.46 -41.71
CA ILE A 626 -49.19 -18.06 -42.81
C ILE A 626 -49.90 -17.02 -43.69
N GLY A 627 -51.19 -17.20 -44.01
CA GLY A 627 -51.93 -16.27 -44.84
C GLY A 627 -52.13 -14.90 -44.18
N ASP A 628 -52.40 -14.88 -42.90
CA ASP A 628 -52.53 -13.64 -42.10
C ASP A 628 -51.19 -12.92 -41.90
N HIS A 629 -50.08 -13.69 -41.75
CA HIS A 629 -48.75 -13.14 -41.53
C HIS A 629 -48.00 -12.84 -42.85
N PHE A 630 -48.29 -13.56 -43.92
CA PHE A 630 -47.67 -13.31 -45.22
C PHE A 630 -48.09 -12.00 -45.84
N LYS A 631 -49.38 -11.62 -45.67
CA LYS A 631 -49.90 -10.30 -46.08
C LYS A 631 -49.16 -9.17 -45.37
N MET A 632 -48.55 -9.46 -44.21
CA MET A 632 -47.84 -8.54 -43.34
C MET A 632 -46.33 -8.45 -43.69
N LEU A 633 -45.71 -9.54 -44.07
CA LEU A 633 -44.31 -9.56 -44.46
C LEU A 633 -44.07 -8.93 -45.83
N LEU A 634 -45.13 -8.89 -46.66
CA LEU A 634 -45.08 -8.34 -48.00
C LEU A 634 -44.60 -6.90 -48.11
N PRO A 635 -44.99 -5.95 -47.26
CA PRO A 635 -44.48 -4.58 -47.32
C PRO A 635 -42.97 -4.51 -46.95
N VAL A 636 -42.52 -5.32 -45.97
CA VAL A 636 -41.10 -5.38 -45.59
C VAL A 636 -40.28 -5.92 -46.73
N LEU A 637 -40.78 -6.96 -47.40
CA LEU A 637 -40.15 -7.60 -48.50
C LEU A 637 -40.19 -6.81 -49.78
N GLY A 638 -41.26 -6.01 -49.98
CA GLY A 638 -41.37 -5.03 -51.06
C GLY A 638 -40.49 -3.82 -50.89
N ALA A 639 -40.29 -3.35 -49.65
CA ALA A 639 -39.32 -2.31 -49.31
C ALA A 639 -37.87 -2.78 -49.51
N LEU A 640 -37.57 -4.06 -49.20
CA LEU A 640 -36.30 -4.68 -49.53
C LEU A 640 -36.14 -4.94 -51.02
N ALA A 641 -37.18 -5.30 -51.74
CA ALA A 641 -37.12 -5.59 -53.19
C ALA A 641 -37.06 -4.33 -54.07
N SER A 642 -37.51 -3.16 -53.56
CA SER A 642 -37.43 -1.88 -54.28
C SER A 642 -36.05 -1.20 -54.25
N LYS A 643 -35.20 -1.58 -53.31
CA LYS A 643 -33.76 -1.32 -53.35
C LYS A 643 -33.06 -2.56 -53.88
N ARG A 644 -32.43 -2.45 -55.04
CA ARG A 644 -31.67 -3.48 -55.72
C ARG A 644 -31.16 -4.59 -54.80
N THR A 645 -31.66 -5.80 -54.99
CA THR A 645 -31.55 -6.94 -54.07
C THR A 645 -30.13 -7.29 -53.66
N GLU A 646 -29.13 -7.07 -54.48
CA GLU A 646 -27.74 -7.32 -54.18
C GLU A 646 -27.08 -6.26 -53.25
N GLU A 647 -27.42 -4.97 -53.40
CA GLU A 647 -26.86 -3.91 -52.57
C GLU A 647 -27.49 -3.92 -51.16
N ALA A 648 -28.79 -4.25 -51.07
CA ALA A 648 -29.45 -4.45 -49.78
C ALA A 648 -28.92 -5.67 -49.05
N TRP A 649 -28.55 -6.72 -49.76
CA TRP A 649 -27.92 -7.93 -49.21
C TRP A 649 -26.51 -7.64 -48.72
N GLN A 650 -25.71 -6.88 -49.43
CA GLN A 650 -24.38 -6.47 -48.97
C GLN A 650 -24.43 -5.57 -47.76
N GLU A 651 -25.38 -4.62 -47.70
CA GLU A 651 -25.61 -3.78 -46.49
C GLU A 651 -26.07 -4.63 -45.29
N ILE A 652 -26.99 -5.58 -45.51
CA ILE A 652 -27.47 -6.47 -44.44
C ILE A 652 -26.41 -7.43 -43.95
N THR A 653 -25.49 -7.87 -44.80
CA THR A 653 -24.36 -8.77 -44.41
C THR A 653 -23.16 -8.02 -43.88
N THR A 654 -22.98 -6.75 -44.22
CA THR A 654 -21.88 -5.91 -43.70
C THR A 654 -22.24 -5.17 -42.40
N VAL A 655 -23.52 -4.92 -42.13
CA VAL A 655 -23.95 -4.49 -40.79
C VAL A 655 -23.76 -5.67 -39.83
N ARG A 656 -23.03 -5.44 -38.75
CA ARG A 656 -22.82 -6.40 -37.66
C ARG A 656 -24.14 -6.88 -37.05
N THR A 657 -24.84 -7.76 -37.73
CA THR A 657 -25.99 -8.45 -37.21
C THR A 657 -25.52 -9.70 -36.50
N ASP A 658 -26.06 -9.92 -35.28
CA ASP A 658 -25.87 -11.18 -34.60
C ASP A 658 -26.28 -12.37 -35.50
N PRO A 659 -25.74 -13.57 -35.24
CA PRO A 659 -26.01 -14.76 -36.08
C PRO A 659 -27.50 -15.09 -36.23
N PHE A 660 -28.30 -14.61 -35.31
CA PHE A 660 -29.73 -14.79 -35.23
C PHE A 660 -30.49 -13.93 -36.26
N THR A 661 -30.23 -12.63 -36.31
CA THR A 661 -30.80 -11.71 -37.29
C THR A 661 -30.41 -12.13 -38.72
N ARG A 662 -29.19 -12.66 -38.92
CA ARG A 662 -28.70 -13.18 -40.17
C ARG A 662 -29.48 -14.42 -40.63
N GLN A 663 -29.83 -15.34 -39.70
CA GLN A 663 -30.62 -16.53 -40.01
C GLN A 663 -32.07 -16.22 -40.29
N VAL A 664 -32.66 -15.22 -39.60
CA VAL A 664 -34.02 -14.72 -39.93
C VAL A 664 -34.07 -14.19 -41.35
N LEU A 665 -33.10 -13.38 -41.73
CA LEU A 665 -32.99 -12.81 -43.07
C LEU A 665 -32.78 -13.87 -44.15
N LYS A 666 -31.99 -14.90 -43.88
CA LYS A 666 -31.81 -16.08 -44.76
C LYS A 666 -33.12 -16.86 -44.95
N ASN A 667 -33.85 -17.10 -43.84
CA ASN A 667 -35.14 -17.82 -43.95
C ASN A 667 -36.21 -16.98 -44.63
N MET A 668 -36.19 -15.65 -44.50
CA MET A 668 -37.09 -14.72 -45.23
C MET A 668 -36.75 -14.73 -46.72
N HIS A 669 -35.49 -14.78 -47.10
CA HIS A 669 -35.07 -14.91 -48.52
C HIS A 669 -35.54 -16.19 -49.16
N TYR A 670 -35.41 -17.32 -48.46
CA TYR A 670 -35.91 -18.61 -48.92
C TYR A 670 -37.43 -18.65 -49.15
N LEU A 671 -38.18 -17.98 -48.27
CA LEU A 671 -39.64 -17.84 -48.39
C LEU A 671 -40.06 -16.93 -49.55
N LEU A 672 -39.15 -16.00 -49.97
CA LEU A 672 -39.39 -15.09 -51.08
C LEU A 672 -39.19 -15.73 -52.48
N GLU A 673 -38.24 -16.65 -52.57
CA GLU A 673 -37.98 -17.33 -53.84
C GLU A 673 -39.12 -18.28 -54.25
N GLU A 674 -39.92 -18.77 -53.29
CA GLU A 674 -41.04 -19.69 -53.47
C GLU A 674 -42.40 -19.01 -53.53
N ALA A 675 -42.48 -17.66 -53.48
CA ALA A 675 -43.75 -16.93 -53.44
C ALA A 675 -44.40 -16.77 -54.83
N PRO A 676 -45.73 -16.93 -54.98
CA PRO A 676 -46.41 -16.75 -56.27
C PRO A 676 -46.37 -15.31 -56.77
N GLN A 677 -46.30 -15.12 -58.10
CA GLN A 677 -46.18 -13.82 -58.80
C GLN A 677 -47.32 -12.82 -58.60
N GLU A 678 -48.38 -13.17 -57.88
CA GLU A 678 -49.57 -12.31 -57.65
C GLU A 678 -49.41 -11.28 -56.51
N ILE A 679 -48.22 -11.23 -55.83
CA ILE A 679 -48.02 -10.42 -54.66
C ILE A 679 -47.01 -9.27 -54.92
N LYS A 680 -47.12 -8.63 -56.10
CA LYS A 680 -46.33 -7.42 -56.41
C LYS A 680 -47.21 -6.19 -56.22
N MET A 681 -47.32 -5.71 -54.96
CA MET A 681 -47.83 -4.36 -54.67
C MET A 681 -46.67 -3.46 -54.24
N ASP A 682 -46.70 -2.21 -54.74
CA ASP A 682 -45.65 -1.23 -54.40
C ASP A 682 -45.83 -0.75 -52.93
N PRO A 683 -44.83 -0.95 -52.09
CA PRO A 683 -44.93 -0.58 -50.66
C PRO A 683 -45.02 0.91 -50.38
N GLN A 684 -44.71 1.78 -51.34
CA GLN A 684 -44.74 3.24 -51.19
C GLN A 684 -46.13 3.80 -51.15
N ASP A 685 -47.15 3.09 -51.62
CA ASP A 685 -48.54 3.54 -51.71
C ASP A 685 -49.42 3.25 -50.46
N MET A 686 -48.90 2.52 -49.46
CA MET A 686 -49.68 2.15 -48.28
C MET A 686 -49.39 3.10 -47.11
N THR A 687 -50.33 3.95 -46.77
CA THR A 687 -50.30 4.75 -45.53
C THR A 687 -50.59 3.84 -44.33
N SER A 688 -50.03 4.16 -43.14
CA SER A 688 -50.25 3.39 -41.92
C SER A 688 -51.72 3.15 -41.58
N LYS A 689 -52.63 4.02 -42.04
CA LYS A 689 -54.09 3.91 -41.82
C LYS A 689 -54.79 2.83 -42.67
N GLN A 690 -54.12 2.35 -43.72
CA GLN A 690 -54.62 1.28 -44.60
C GLN A 690 -54.20 -0.12 -44.16
N LEU A 691 -53.29 -0.22 -43.23
CA LEU A 691 -52.80 -1.46 -42.69
C LEU A 691 -53.70 -1.91 -41.53
N SER A 692 -53.90 -3.22 -41.38
CA SER A 692 -54.61 -3.74 -40.23
C SER A 692 -53.88 -3.42 -38.91
N PRO A 693 -54.63 -3.30 -37.79
CA PRO A 693 -54.01 -3.01 -36.50
C PRO A 693 -52.84 -3.95 -36.15
N TRP A 694 -52.96 -5.24 -36.48
CA TRP A 694 -51.94 -6.22 -36.23
C TRP A 694 -50.67 -5.97 -37.09
N ILE A 695 -50.83 -5.56 -38.36
CA ILE A 695 -49.71 -5.20 -39.22
C ILE A 695 -48.96 -3.97 -38.65
N ASN A 696 -49.68 -2.95 -38.23
CA ASN A 696 -49.12 -1.76 -37.61
C ASN A 696 -48.36 -2.13 -36.29
N GLU A 697 -48.90 -3.05 -35.50
CA GLU A 697 -48.20 -3.56 -34.31
C GLU A 697 -46.84 -4.12 -34.67
N GLN A 698 -46.76 -5.00 -35.71
CA GLN A 698 -45.50 -5.61 -36.12
C GLN A 698 -44.52 -4.59 -36.73
N TRP A 699 -45.01 -3.63 -37.49
CA TRP A 699 -44.18 -2.53 -38.00
C TRP A 699 -43.66 -1.66 -36.83
N GLY A 700 -44.47 -1.43 -35.82
CA GLY A 700 -44.01 -0.76 -34.59
C GLY A 700 -42.83 -1.48 -33.97
N TYR A 701 -42.90 -2.80 -33.74
CA TYR A 701 -41.79 -3.61 -33.22
C TYR A 701 -40.58 -3.58 -34.12
N PHE A 702 -40.80 -3.65 -35.46
CA PHE A 702 -39.68 -3.63 -36.42
C PHE A 702 -38.91 -2.30 -36.37
N HIS A 703 -39.61 -1.17 -36.39
CA HIS A 703 -38.99 0.15 -36.29
C HIS A 703 -38.34 0.37 -34.92
N GLU A 704 -38.94 -0.17 -33.85
CA GLU A 704 -38.36 -0.14 -32.54
C GLU A 704 -37.00 -0.87 -32.52
N MET A 705 -36.91 -2.07 -33.12
CA MET A 705 -35.65 -2.84 -33.24
C MET A 705 -34.58 -2.12 -34.07
N LEU A 706 -35.00 -1.42 -35.12
CA LEU A 706 -34.10 -0.61 -35.96
C LEU A 706 -33.69 0.71 -35.32
N GLY A 707 -34.23 1.07 -34.14
CA GLY A 707 -33.96 2.33 -33.47
C GLY A 707 -34.77 3.53 -34.06
N ASN A 708 -35.67 3.30 -35.02
CA ASN A 708 -36.54 4.31 -35.65
C ASN A 708 -37.75 4.59 -34.76
N ARG A 709 -37.50 5.23 -33.62
CA ARG A 709 -38.46 5.37 -32.52
C ARG A 709 -39.73 6.17 -32.90
N GLU A 710 -39.60 7.22 -33.73
CA GLU A 710 -40.71 8.03 -34.19
C GLU A 710 -41.66 7.22 -35.08
N LEU A 711 -41.10 6.38 -35.96
CA LEU A 711 -41.93 5.51 -36.82
C LEU A 711 -42.59 4.40 -35.98
N ALA A 712 -41.86 3.82 -35.02
CA ALA A 712 -42.43 2.85 -34.09
C ALA A 712 -43.64 3.45 -33.34
N ALA A 713 -43.48 4.68 -32.79
CA ALA A 713 -44.57 5.39 -32.11
C ALA A 713 -45.80 5.57 -33.01
N ARG A 714 -45.61 6.04 -34.24
CA ARG A 714 -46.74 6.25 -35.22
C ARG A 714 -47.47 4.94 -35.45
N HIS A 715 -46.79 3.87 -35.73
CA HIS A 715 -47.42 2.58 -35.95
C HIS A 715 -48.16 2.07 -34.71
N PHE A 716 -47.59 2.16 -33.53
CA PHE A 716 -48.29 1.80 -32.30
C PHE A 716 -49.48 2.71 -31.98
N GLU A 717 -49.40 4.04 -32.27
CA GLU A 717 -50.53 4.97 -32.13
C GLU A 717 -51.68 4.57 -33.08
N THR A 718 -51.38 4.21 -34.34
CA THR A 718 -52.37 3.70 -35.28
C THR A 718 -53.04 2.40 -34.80
N VAL A 719 -52.35 1.53 -34.12
CA VAL A 719 -52.93 0.34 -33.47
C VAL A 719 -53.99 0.77 -32.43
N LEU A 720 -53.68 1.79 -31.62
CA LEU A 720 -54.59 2.28 -30.57
C LEU A 720 -55.78 3.05 -31.14
N GLU A 721 -55.70 3.68 -32.34
CA GLU A 721 -56.86 4.25 -33.03
C GLU A 721 -57.92 3.18 -33.31
N ALA A 722 -57.51 1.96 -33.63
CA ALA A 722 -58.41 0.85 -33.90
C ALA A 722 -58.73 -0.04 -32.68
N LEU A 723 -57.78 -0.13 -31.79
CA LEU A 723 -57.86 -0.96 -30.56
C LEU A 723 -57.44 -0.16 -29.33
N PRO A 724 -58.23 0.81 -28.89
CA PRO A 724 -57.88 1.76 -27.80
C PRO A 724 -57.53 1.08 -26.49
N ASP A 725 -58.08 -0.09 -26.29
CA ASP A 725 -57.95 -0.87 -25.07
C ASP A 725 -56.74 -1.85 -25.06
N ASN A 726 -55.89 -1.84 -26.07
CA ASN A 726 -54.74 -2.72 -26.13
C ASN A 726 -53.66 -2.30 -25.14
N ALA A 727 -53.69 -2.94 -23.92
CA ALA A 727 -52.79 -2.60 -22.83
C ALA A 727 -51.31 -2.76 -23.21
N TRP A 728 -50.96 -3.80 -23.96
CA TRP A 728 -49.58 -4.08 -24.30
C TRP A 728 -48.98 -3.02 -25.23
N ILE A 729 -49.76 -2.45 -26.13
CA ILE A 729 -49.33 -1.31 -26.99
C ILE A 729 -49.11 -0.07 -26.13
N HIS A 730 -49.93 0.14 -25.11
CA HIS A 730 -49.66 1.23 -24.17
C HIS A 730 -48.32 1.04 -23.45
N ALA A 731 -47.96 -0.16 -22.98
CA ALA A 731 -46.64 -0.43 -22.37
C ALA A 731 -45.49 -0.15 -23.35
N ARG A 732 -45.65 -0.55 -24.62
CA ARG A 732 -44.64 -0.28 -25.66
C ARG A 732 -44.49 1.19 -26.00
N LEU A 733 -45.61 1.90 -26.17
CA LEU A 733 -45.57 3.33 -26.38
C LEU A 733 -44.95 4.08 -25.21
N GLY A 734 -45.28 3.66 -23.99
CA GLY A 734 -44.61 4.19 -22.81
C GLY A 734 -43.08 4.10 -22.91
N TRP A 735 -42.57 2.92 -23.30
CA TRP A 735 -41.14 2.70 -23.49
C TRP A 735 -40.54 3.47 -24.68
N VAL A 736 -41.25 3.54 -25.82
CA VAL A 736 -40.79 4.29 -26.99
C VAL A 736 -40.73 5.79 -26.69
N TYR A 737 -41.74 6.34 -26.03
CA TYR A 737 -41.75 7.74 -25.63
C TYR A 737 -40.74 8.08 -24.52
N GLU A 738 -40.46 7.14 -23.60
CA GLU A 738 -39.36 7.29 -22.65
C GLU A 738 -38.00 7.50 -23.37
N ARG A 739 -37.78 6.71 -24.43
CA ARG A 739 -36.57 6.80 -25.26
C ARG A 739 -36.55 7.99 -26.24
N LEU A 740 -37.68 8.57 -26.52
CA LEU A 740 -37.83 9.82 -27.26
C LEU A 740 -37.81 11.06 -26.35
N GLU A 741 -37.55 10.87 -25.07
CA GLU A 741 -37.53 11.90 -24.02
C GLU A 741 -38.89 12.64 -23.88
N ASN A 742 -39.96 12.07 -24.44
CA ASN A 742 -41.33 12.59 -24.28
C ASN A 742 -41.96 11.98 -23.02
N LEU A 743 -41.49 12.46 -21.88
CA LEU A 743 -41.82 11.90 -20.58
C LEU A 743 -43.31 12.00 -20.21
N GLU A 744 -44.03 13.03 -20.74
CA GLU A 744 -45.45 13.18 -20.47
C GLU A 744 -46.30 12.10 -21.18
N LYS A 745 -46.02 11.84 -22.47
CA LYS A 745 -46.67 10.74 -23.18
C LYS A 745 -46.29 9.38 -22.57
N SER A 746 -45.05 9.22 -22.19
CA SER A 746 -44.58 8.00 -21.54
C SER A 746 -45.38 7.71 -20.26
N LYS A 747 -45.52 8.69 -19.36
CA LYS A 747 -46.35 8.59 -18.14
C LYS A 747 -47.76 8.17 -18.43
N GLN A 748 -48.38 8.84 -19.41
CA GLN A 748 -49.75 8.55 -19.79
C GLN A 748 -49.92 7.08 -20.21
N HIS A 749 -49.09 6.61 -21.09
CA HIS A 749 -49.19 5.27 -21.64
C HIS A 749 -48.85 4.18 -20.59
N TYR A 750 -47.83 4.36 -19.80
CA TYR A 750 -47.55 3.43 -18.71
C TYR A 750 -48.68 3.37 -17.66
N SER A 751 -49.29 4.53 -17.33
CA SER A 751 -50.41 4.60 -16.41
C SER A 751 -51.63 3.84 -16.93
N LEU A 752 -51.95 4.01 -18.24
CA LEU A 752 -53.08 3.27 -18.88
C LEU A 752 -52.82 1.76 -18.90
N PHE A 753 -51.59 1.33 -19.11
CA PHE A 753 -51.24 -0.08 -19.03
C PHE A 753 -51.45 -0.62 -17.62
N LEU A 754 -50.93 0.07 -16.59
CA LEU A 754 -50.98 -0.35 -15.18
C LEU A 754 -52.39 -0.35 -14.59
N GLN A 755 -53.29 0.43 -15.13
CA GLN A 755 -54.74 0.34 -14.75
C GLN A 755 -55.33 -1.04 -15.04
N LYS A 756 -54.87 -1.73 -16.10
CA LYS A 756 -55.31 -3.08 -16.47
C LYS A 756 -54.41 -4.18 -15.89
N HIS A 757 -53.13 -3.85 -15.65
CA HIS A 757 -52.10 -4.80 -15.17
C HIS A 757 -51.34 -4.22 -13.97
N PRO A 758 -52.00 -4.06 -12.79
CA PRO A 758 -51.42 -3.37 -11.65
C PRO A 758 -50.21 -4.14 -11.03
N GLN A 759 -50.02 -5.42 -11.34
CA GLN A 759 -48.89 -6.23 -10.87
C GLN A 759 -47.77 -6.33 -11.90
N ALA A 760 -47.76 -5.53 -12.95
CA ALA A 760 -46.67 -5.49 -13.92
C ALA A 760 -45.51 -4.63 -13.35
N PHE A 761 -44.78 -5.19 -12.37
CA PHE A 761 -43.75 -4.47 -11.60
C PHE A 761 -42.64 -3.86 -12.45
N ASP A 762 -42.31 -4.49 -13.60
CA ASP A 762 -41.28 -3.95 -14.51
C ASP A 762 -41.75 -2.66 -15.18
N VAL A 763 -43.06 -2.53 -15.51
CA VAL A 763 -43.65 -1.28 -16.03
C VAL A 763 -43.81 -0.26 -14.90
N SER A 764 -44.19 -0.69 -13.70
CA SER A 764 -44.25 0.19 -12.52
C SER A 764 -42.87 0.78 -12.20
N PHE A 765 -41.81 0.00 -12.33
CA PHE A 765 -40.44 0.47 -12.15
C PHE A 765 -40.06 1.54 -13.18
N ARG A 766 -40.37 1.32 -14.47
CA ARG A 766 -40.15 2.32 -15.52
C ARG A 766 -40.95 3.59 -15.28
N LEU A 767 -42.23 3.48 -14.91
CA LEU A 767 -43.06 4.64 -14.59
C LEU A 767 -42.49 5.41 -13.39
N ALA A 768 -41.97 4.72 -12.38
CA ALA A 768 -41.32 5.35 -11.24
C ALA A 768 -40.09 6.15 -11.69
N ASN A 769 -39.27 5.59 -12.58
CA ASN A 769 -38.11 6.30 -13.14
C ASN A 769 -38.53 7.55 -13.91
N VAL A 770 -39.61 7.47 -14.73
CA VAL A 770 -40.14 8.60 -15.44
C VAL A 770 -40.67 9.69 -14.49
N TYR A 771 -41.33 9.30 -13.38
CA TYR A 771 -41.74 10.26 -12.33
C TYR A 771 -40.54 10.90 -11.64
N THR A 772 -39.46 10.14 -11.40
CA THR A 772 -38.21 10.70 -10.87
C THR A 772 -37.65 11.78 -11.81
N LEU A 773 -37.54 11.48 -13.11
CA LEU A 773 -37.05 12.41 -14.12
C LEU A 773 -37.93 13.68 -14.25
N THR A 774 -39.20 13.57 -13.90
CA THR A 774 -40.14 14.71 -13.93
C THR A 774 -40.34 15.38 -12.56
N GLY A 775 -39.56 15.00 -11.55
CA GLY A 775 -39.56 15.62 -10.22
C GLY A 775 -40.78 15.28 -9.34
N ASN A 776 -41.50 14.21 -9.64
CA ASN A 776 -42.65 13.81 -8.83
C ASN A 776 -42.27 12.72 -7.82
N GLU A 777 -41.56 13.15 -6.75
CA GLU A 777 -41.01 12.27 -5.74
C GLU A 777 -42.08 11.40 -5.04
N ALA A 778 -43.23 11.97 -4.73
CA ALA A 778 -44.33 11.27 -4.04
C ALA A 778 -44.83 10.05 -4.83
N LYS A 779 -45.11 10.22 -6.13
CA LYS A 779 -45.54 9.10 -6.99
C LYS A 779 -44.44 8.09 -7.26
N THR A 780 -43.18 8.54 -7.31
CA THR A 780 -42.07 7.65 -7.45
C THR A 780 -41.97 6.73 -6.23
N ILE A 781 -42.08 7.29 -5.02
CA ILE A 781 -42.04 6.51 -3.76
C ILE A 781 -43.20 5.53 -3.70
N GLU A 782 -44.44 5.97 -4.02
CA GLU A 782 -45.62 5.10 -4.04
C GLU A 782 -45.38 3.85 -4.91
N LEU A 783 -44.86 4.03 -6.10
CA LEU A 783 -44.60 2.91 -7.02
C LEU A 783 -43.46 2.02 -6.53
N TYR A 784 -42.38 2.57 -6.01
CA TYR A 784 -41.28 1.77 -5.49
C TYR A 784 -41.67 1.02 -4.20
N GLU A 785 -42.51 1.62 -3.31
CA GLU A 785 -43.06 0.91 -2.16
C GLU A 785 -43.96 -0.26 -2.59
N LEU A 786 -44.80 -0.06 -3.63
CA LEU A 786 -45.62 -1.13 -4.19
C LEU A 786 -44.74 -2.29 -4.70
N ILE A 787 -43.67 -1.98 -5.42
CA ILE A 787 -42.75 -3.01 -5.94
C ILE A 787 -42.02 -3.70 -4.78
N ALA A 788 -41.49 -2.93 -3.81
CA ALA A 788 -40.76 -3.45 -2.65
C ALA A 788 -41.63 -4.38 -1.77
N ALA A 789 -42.93 -4.05 -1.61
CA ALA A 789 -43.89 -4.90 -0.86
C ALA A 789 -44.06 -6.28 -1.50
N HIS A 790 -44.06 -6.37 -2.83
CA HIS A 790 -44.26 -7.62 -3.56
C HIS A 790 -42.94 -8.31 -3.93
N ARG A 791 -41.85 -7.56 -4.07
CA ARG A 791 -40.51 -8.07 -4.37
C ARG A 791 -39.49 -7.58 -3.34
N PRO A 792 -39.54 -8.06 -2.09
CA PRO A 792 -38.75 -7.54 -0.98
C PRO A 792 -37.23 -7.79 -1.10
N LYS A 793 -36.80 -8.54 -2.10
CA LYS A 793 -35.38 -8.83 -2.42
C LYS A 793 -34.89 -8.16 -3.70
N HIS A 794 -35.61 -7.15 -4.18
CA HIS A 794 -35.19 -6.41 -5.38
C HIS A 794 -34.26 -5.26 -4.97
N ASP A 795 -32.95 -5.54 -4.96
CA ASP A 795 -31.89 -4.66 -4.48
C ASP A 795 -31.93 -3.25 -5.10
N LEU A 796 -32.08 -3.14 -6.40
CA LEU A 796 -32.14 -1.86 -7.11
C LEU A 796 -33.35 -1.00 -6.70
N VAL A 797 -34.52 -1.62 -6.52
CA VAL A 797 -35.71 -0.87 -6.06
C VAL A 797 -35.52 -0.38 -4.62
N LEU A 798 -34.96 -1.23 -3.75
CA LEU A 798 -34.67 -0.85 -2.37
C LEU A 798 -33.65 0.28 -2.32
N ASN A 799 -32.62 0.23 -3.18
CA ASN A 799 -31.63 1.28 -3.30
C ASN A 799 -32.25 2.62 -3.71
N ASN A 800 -33.01 2.61 -4.80
CA ASN A 800 -33.63 3.83 -5.32
C ASN A 800 -34.65 4.44 -4.35
N LEU A 801 -35.42 3.60 -3.67
CA LEU A 801 -36.34 4.02 -2.64
C LEU A 801 -35.62 4.59 -1.40
N ALA A 802 -34.53 3.96 -0.97
CA ALA A 802 -33.68 4.47 0.09
C ALA A 802 -33.14 5.86 -0.25
N TRP A 803 -32.58 6.01 -1.44
CA TRP A 803 -32.06 7.30 -1.92
C TRP A 803 -33.12 8.40 -1.86
N LEU A 804 -34.32 8.13 -2.35
CA LEU A 804 -35.41 9.09 -2.33
C LEU A 804 -35.82 9.49 -0.90
N TYR A 805 -35.94 8.52 0.03
CA TYR A 805 -36.24 8.85 1.42
C TYR A 805 -35.14 9.68 2.10
N LEU A 806 -33.89 9.52 1.70
CA LEU A 806 -32.76 10.28 2.24
C LEU A 806 -32.66 11.70 1.68
N THR A 807 -32.95 11.86 0.38
CA THR A 807 -32.61 13.08 -0.38
C THR A 807 -33.81 13.89 -0.87
N ALA A 808 -35.08 13.41 -0.69
CA ALA A 808 -36.27 14.11 -1.14
C ALA A 808 -36.29 15.55 -0.67
N GLN A 809 -36.65 16.45 -1.57
CA GLN A 809 -36.81 17.88 -1.27
C GLN A 809 -38.07 18.14 -0.46
N ASP A 810 -39.12 17.36 -0.71
CA ASP A 810 -40.34 17.42 0.06
C ASP A 810 -40.18 16.77 1.45
N SER A 811 -40.26 17.60 2.48
CA SER A 811 -40.14 17.17 3.89
C SER A 811 -41.22 16.18 4.30
N GLN A 812 -42.37 16.12 3.61
CA GLN A 812 -43.44 15.17 3.93
C GLN A 812 -43.13 13.74 3.47
N VAL A 813 -42.33 13.60 2.44
CA VAL A 813 -41.90 12.29 1.91
C VAL A 813 -40.53 11.85 2.43
N ARG A 814 -39.72 12.79 2.90
CA ARG A 814 -38.39 12.50 3.44
C ARG A 814 -38.47 11.70 4.73
N ASN A 815 -37.80 10.56 4.80
CA ASN A 815 -37.79 9.66 5.96
C ASN A 815 -36.42 9.00 6.14
N LEU A 816 -35.59 9.59 6.99
CA LEU A 816 -34.22 9.14 7.19
C LEU A 816 -34.12 7.72 7.79
N GLU A 817 -35.05 7.36 8.66
CA GLU A 817 -35.06 6.04 9.32
C GLU A 817 -35.36 4.93 8.29
N LYS A 818 -36.43 5.08 7.51
CA LYS A 818 -36.75 4.15 6.42
C LYS A 818 -35.63 4.13 5.35
N GLY A 819 -35.06 5.29 5.03
CA GLY A 819 -33.95 5.41 4.08
C GLY A 819 -32.73 4.61 4.52
N MET A 820 -32.34 4.69 5.80
CA MET A 820 -31.25 3.94 6.37
C MET A 820 -31.53 2.43 6.35
N GLU A 821 -32.71 1.99 6.78
CA GLU A 821 -33.09 0.58 6.79
C GLU A 821 -33.00 -0.04 5.39
N LEU A 822 -33.56 0.65 4.39
CA LEU A 822 -33.57 0.16 3.01
C LEU A 822 -32.19 0.17 2.37
N ALA A 823 -31.35 1.17 2.66
CA ALA A 823 -29.97 1.22 2.18
C ALA A 823 -29.15 0.06 2.73
N LEU A 824 -29.25 -0.24 4.04
CA LEU A 824 -28.61 -1.40 4.65
C LEU A 824 -29.04 -2.70 3.99
N LYS A 825 -30.36 -2.87 3.78
CA LYS A 825 -30.91 -4.06 3.15
C LYS A 825 -30.49 -4.21 1.69
N SER A 826 -30.40 -3.11 0.95
CA SER A 826 -29.90 -3.15 -0.43
C SER A 826 -28.44 -3.60 -0.50
N VAL A 827 -27.58 -3.08 0.38
CA VAL A 827 -26.15 -3.48 0.45
C VAL A 827 -26.01 -4.94 0.90
N GLU A 828 -26.85 -5.40 1.82
CA GLU A 828 -26.86 -6.82 2.24
C GLU A 828 -27.19 -7.76 1.08
N LEU A 829 -28.14 -7.37 0.22
CA LEU A 829 -28.54 -8.16 -0.94
C LEU A 829 -27.51 -8.11 -2.07
N ASN A 830 -26.99 -6.93 -2.37
CA ASN A 830 -26.06 -6.71 -3.46
C ASN A 830 -25.20 -5.45 -3.21
N PRO A 831 -23.96 -5.59 -2.71
CA PRO A 831 -23.08 -4.46 -2.42
C PRO A 831 -22.46 -3.89 -3.69
N THR A 832 -23.23 -3.09 -4.42
CA THR A 832 -22.78 -2.33 -5.58
C THR A 832 -22.26 -0.95 -5.17
N ILE A 833 -21.60 -0.26 -6.11
CA ILE A 833 -21.17 1.13 -5.90
C ILE A 833 -22.36 2.03 -5.55
N ASP A 834 -23.45 1.87 -6.27
CA ASP A 834 -24.66 2.69 -6.08
C ASP A 834 -25.31 2.41 -4.70
N SER A 835 -25.37 1.15 -4.28
CA SER A 835 -25.93 0.79 -2.97
C SER A 835 -25.02 1.25 -1.82
N LEU A 836 -23.70 1.20 -1.99
CA LEU A 836 -22.74 1.71 -1.01
C LEU A 836 -22.76 3.24 -0.95
N ASP A 837 -22.92 3.94 -2.08
CA ASP A 837 -23.07 5.39 -2.10
C ASP A 837 -24.36 5.84 -1.37
N THR A 838 -25.46 5.16 -1.64
CA THR A 838 -26.74 5.39 -0.93
C THR A 838 -26.60 5.15 0.57
N LEU A 839 -25.89 4.09 0.98
CA LEU A 839 -25.64 3.82 2.41
C LEU A 839 -24.71 4.87 3.03
N ALA A 840 -23.72 5.34 2.29
CA ALA A 840 -22.84 6.43 2.76
C ALA A 840 -23.64 7.71 2.97
N GLU A 841 -24.56 8.04 2.06
CA GLU A 841 -25.49 9.16 2.20
C GLU A 841 -26.40 8.98 3.43
N ALA A 842 -26.92 7.78 3.66
CA ALA A 842 -27.74 7.49 4.84
C ALA A 842 -26.99 7.75 6.15
N TYR A 843 -25.73 7.28 6.26
CA TYR A 843 -24.89 7.59 7.41
C TYR A 843 -24.59 9.08 7.55
N PHE A 844 -24.34 9.78 6.43
CA PHE A 844 -24.10 11.20 6.44
C PHE A 844 -25.31 12.00 6.95
N GLN A 845 -26.51 11.70 6.44
CA GLN A 845 -27.75 12.35 6.85
C GLN A 845 -28.14 12.03 8.31
N SER A 846 -27.75 10.87 8.82
CA SER A 846 -27.96 10.50 10.25
C SER A 846 -26.90 11.11 11.18
N GLY A 847 -25.89 11.83 10.67
CA GLY A 847 -24.82 12.45 11.43
C GLY A 847 -23.60 11.56 11.70
N ASP A 848 -23.62 10.29 11.29
CA ASP A 848 -22.49 9.36 11.44
C ASP A 848 -21.50 9.54 10.28
N ARG A 849 -20.75 10.64 10.37
CA ARG A 849 -19.81 11.06 9.36
C ARG A 849 -18.66 10.06 9.16
N ILE A 850 -18.26 9.37 10.23
CA ILE A 850 -17.16 8.39 10.16
C ILE A 850 -17.59 7.22 9.28
N LYS A 851 -18.76 6.62 9.56
CA LYS A 851 -19.27 5.52 8.74
C LYS A 851 -19.59 5.95 7.31
N ALA A 852 -20.03 7.19 7.09
CA ALA A 852 -20.23 7.71 5.74
C ALA A 852 -18.92 7.68 4.94
N LEU A 853 -17.82 8.17 5.52
CA LEU A 853 -16.49 8.18 4.90
C LEU A 853 -15.95 6.74 4.69
N GLU A 854 -16.11 5.85 5.66
CA GLU A 854 -15.71 4.45 5.53
C GLU A 854 -16.47 3.74 4.39
N THR A 855 -17.78 4.01 4.28
CA THR A 855 -18.64 3.38 3.27
C THR A 855 -18.34 3.90 1.86
N ILE A 856 -18.09 5.21 1.68
CA ILE A 856 -17.70 5.76 0.38
C ILE A 856 -16.33 5.26 -0.06
N HIS A 857 -15.40 5.07 0.87
CA HIS A 857 -14.11 4.45 0.56
C HIS A 857 -14.26 2.97 0.18
N LYS A 858 -15.23 2.25 0.78
CA LYS A 858 -15.55 0.88 0.37
C LYS A 858 -16.10 0.84 -1.06
N ALA A 859 -17.02 1.74 -1.41
CA ALA A 859 -17.54 1.85 -2.77
C ALA A 859 -16.44 2.06 -3.83
N ALA A 860 -15.41 2.81 -3.46
CA ALA A 860 -14.27 3.09 -4.34
C ALA A 860 -13.32 1.89 -4.57
N ARG A 861 -13.35 0.89 -3.70
CA ARG A 861 -12.50 -0.31 -3.79
C ARG A 861 -13.13 -1.45 -4.59
N GLU A 862 -14.37 -1.31 -4.99
CA GLU A 862 -15.05 -2.32 -5.81
C GLU A 862 -14.43 -2.41 -7.20
N VAL A 863 -14.17 -3.66 -7.64
CA VAL A 863 -13.30 -3.98 -8.81
C VAL A 863 -13.86 -3.49 -10.15
N ASP A 864 -15.15 -3.26 -10.27
CA ASP A 864 -15.83 -2.84 -11.52
C ASP A 864 -16.11 -1.33 -11.60
N TYR A 865 -15.26 -0.53 -11.00
CA TYR A 865 -15.46 0.91 -10.90
C TYR A 865 -15.20 1.63 -12.23
N PRO A 866 -16.21 2.18 -12.90
CA PRO A 866 -16.01 2.83 -14.19
C PRO A 866 -15.34 4.21 -14.04
N PRO A 867 -14.36 4.54 -14.90
CA PRO A 867 -13.55 5.77 -14.79
C PRO A 867 -14.36 7.07 -14.74
N ASN A 868 -15.52 7.10 -15.37
CA ASN A 868 -16.41 8.27 -15.41
C ASN A 868 -17.06 8.61 -14.05
N ARG A 869 -17.06 7.69 -13.09
CA ARG A 869 -17.63 7.92 -11.75
C ARG A 869 -16.60 8.41 -10.70
N HIS A 870 -15.32 8.41 -11.02
CA HIS A 870 -14.26 8.85 -10.09
C HIS A 870 -14.48 10.27 -9.59
N SER A 871 -14.84 11.19 -10.48
CA SER A 871 -15.10 12.59 -10.13
C SER A 871 -16.31 12.75 -9.21
N TYR A 872 -17.34 11.90 -9.40
CA TYR A 872 -18.55 11.92 -8.58
C TYR A 872 -18.26 11.46 -7.15
N LEU A 873 -17.65 10.28 -6.94
CA LEU A 873 -17.34 9.80 -5.58
C LEU A 873 -16.37 10.71 -4.85
N ARG A 874 -15.41 11.32 -5.56
CA ARG A 874 -14.54 12.33 -4.97
C ARG A 874 -15.34 13.56 -4.51
N LYS A 875 -16.33 14.01 -5.29
CA LYS A 875 -17.22 15.10 -4.89
C LYS A 875 -17.99 14.75 -3.62
N GLN A 876 -18.55 13.53 -3.52
CA GLN A 876 -19.23 13.03 -2.33
C GLN A 876 -18.29 12.96 -1.13
N LEU A 877 -17.08 12.41 -1.29
CA LEU A 877 -16.08 12.33 -0.24
C LEU A 877 -15.76 13.73 0.34
N LEU A 878 -15.52 14.72 -0.53
CA LEU A 878 -15.23 16.09 -0.11
C LEU A 878 -16.43 16.72 0.58
N ARG A 879 -17.66 16.47 0.09
CA ARG A 879 -18.89 16.93 0.71
C ARG A 879 -19.06 16.36 2.12
N PHE A 880 -18.87 15.07 2.29
CA PHE A 880 -18.96 14.42 3.61
C PHE A 880 -17.89 14.95 4.58
N ARG A 881 -16.67 15.21 4.11
CA ARG A 881 -15.60 15.83 4.92
C ARG A 881 -15.93 17.24 5.37
N LYS A 882 -16.51 18.05 4.50
CA LYS A 882 -16.88 19.43 4.84
C LYS A 882 -18.15 19.53 5.66
N GLY A 883 -19.00 18.51 5.63
CA GLY A 883 -20.31 18.53 6.28
C GLY A 883 -21.34 19.36 5.48
N GLU A 884 -21.13 19.54 4.18
CA GLU A 884 -22.03 20.29 3.29
C GLU A 884 -23.26 19.44 2.93
N GLN A 885 -24.45 19.96 3.14
CA GLN A 885 -25.74 19.28 2.90
C GLN A 885 -26.25 19.40 1.46
N ASP A 886 -25.42 19.69 0.48
CA ASP A 886 -25.86 19.83 -0.92
C ASP A 886 -26.06 18.45 -1.56
N SER A 887 -27.31 18.06 -1.70
CA SER A 887 -27.76 16.78 -2.26
C SER A 887 -28.15 16.92 -3.72
N SER A 888 -27.19 17.12 -4.62
CA SER A 888 -27.45 16.89 -6.05
C SER A 888 -27.46 15.36 -6.28
N PRO A 889 -28.57 14.74 -6.73
CA PRO A 889 -28.59 13.31 -6.98
C PRO A 889 -27.57 12.96 -8.08
N PRO A 890 -26.97 11.74 -8.04
CA PRO A 890 -26.29 11.22 -9.20
C PRO A 890 -27.29 11.16 -10.35
N ALA A 891 -26.88 11.47 -11.56
CA ALA A 891 -27.71 11.21 -12.73
C ALA A 891 -28.06 9.71 -12.69
N LEU A 892 -29.32 9.39 -12.48
CA LEU A 892 -29.84 8.03 -12.53
C LEU A 892 -29.49 7.47 -13.91
N THR A 893 -28.52 6.58 -13.98
CA THR A 893 -28.11 5.88 -15.21
C THR A 893 -28.92 4.61 -15.40
#